data_571b5e18426a1d1dd61b51cf70b51cef
#
_entry.id   571b5e18426a1d1dd61b51cf70b51cef
#
_cell.length_a   1.000
_cell.length_b   1.000
_cell.length_c   1.000
_cell.angle_alpha   90.00
_cell.angle_beta   90.00
_cell.angle_gamma   90.00
#
_symmetry.space_group_name_H-M   'P 1'
#
loop_
_entity.id
_entity.type
_entity.pdbx_description
1 polymer ?
#
loop_
_entity_poly.entity_id
_entity_poly.type
_entity_poly.pdbx_seq_one_letter_code
_entity_poly.pdbx_strand_id
1 'polypeptide(L)'
;MLVILAESSYFYPINLISNSKQMKNRLYTYLAGWIFLWLPALLLAQTINSPTAFFLMHSSGNHVAKDAQGGAVLEAADAPSPQKLTFIPDGNGYYALQSDDGQGYLSLIGQWNTSFTTDPSSAKALYAIENSGKFFIKLRCKYNNKYLGTDGTTASSAVYSDKDGTDTRHLWYLTTDVHQAPPADTSVYVINPAVTRQQFEGWGISLCWWANMCGKWSDEKIDELVDWLVSPDGLDYRIFRYNIGGGDDPQNRNCTPHHMGSGKGLRAEMEGFKDSPDGEYIWNRDAAQRKIMLKIKEKRPDAIFEAFSNSCPYYMTYSGCCAGHTDASADNLKPEYYEAFAHYLVDVCRHYKEEYGIEFRTLSPFNEPMTSYWGANGGQEGCHFDIASQVAFLKVLHPILKASGLNTVISASEETDAAQSVRDFEGYQAAGVLPLVGQWNTHTYSATTQARSQISALCKEQGIRLWMSEVGSGGSGIAGNLNLAQKLMDDIRYIMPVAWVDWQYVEEGNDQWCLVQGDFTKQTYHKVKNYSIRQHFSKFIRPGYTFLTSLNGQTLAARNPEGDSLIIVAINPNALPVVHRADLSFYESISNGLTALRSSETEDLSPTADYTLEDRILTYKLPAYSIITFVIPVEESADADNAIRPGLPYWICPRNAADQALQASGGKVTLQPLSYAPEQTWKLQPDGNGYTFTNGNGDILTDHSPDYALGYETSPQAGQSFTLTPIDRLFYKIMTEDGSKAFDLEGEHHTAGTTVGLWEYGSAPTACHRQWFFMRQPDSGNPDAVPGISFPDDTSRPLFRLTCEPGNILRADKLSDTPCRLGIYAPSGGYIYQTLLQDETLRVPLHPGIYIVSGISRSARFHQTIFIK
;
A
#
# COMPACT_ATOMS: atom_id res chain seq x y z
N MET A 1 24.21 -27.33 -3.69
CA MET A 1 24.08 -28.17 -4.89
C MET A 1 23.00 -27.51 -5.76
N LEU A 2 23.39 -27.11 -6.96
CA LEU A 2 22.68 -26.28 -7.91
C LEU A 2 21.23 -26.70 -8.15
N VAL A 3 20.33 -25.73 -8.29
CA VAL A 3 19.14 -25.89 -9.11
C VAL A 3 18.95 -24.65 -9.97
N ILE A 4 18.84 -24.92 -11.22
CA ILE A 4 18.80 -24.19 -12.45
C ILE A 4 17.53 -23.35 -12.56
N LEU A 5 17.71 -22.06 -12.91
CA LEU A 5 16.68 -21.20 -13.48
C LEU A 5 16.59 -21.46 -14.99
N ALA A 6 15.43 -21.70 -15.49
CA ALA A 6 15.16 -21.70 -16.94
C ALA A 6 14.43 -20.43 -17.32
N GLU A 7 15.12 -19.62 -18.11
CA GLU A 7 14.57 -18.47 -18.85
C GLU A 7 13.74 -18.93 -20.05
N SER A 8 12.65 -18.25 -20.32
CA SER A 8 12.07 -18.26 -21.66
C SER A 8 11.86 -16.83 -22.15
N SER A 9 12.79 -16.42 -23.00
CA SER A 9 12.74 -15.20 -23.80
C SER A 9 12.09 -15.49 -25.15
N TYR A 10 11.12 -14.70 -25.54
CA TYR A 10 10.66 -14.59 -26.92
C TYR A 10 11.12 -13.26 -27.50
N PHE A 11 12.09 -13.31 -28.40
CA PHE A 11 12.46 -12.21 -29.30
C PHE A 11 11.80 -12.41 -30.66
N TYR A 12 11.18 -11.36 -31.19
CA TYR A 12 10.96 -11.20 -32.63
C TYR A 12 11.79 -10.03 -33.16
N PRO A 13 12.49 -10.18 -34.27
CA PRO A 13 13.34 -9.15 -34.82
C PRO A 13 12.57 -8.21 -35.77
N ILE A 14 12.73 -6.89 -35.56
CA ILE A 14 12.34 -5.90 -36.56
C ILE A 14 13.59 -5.31 -37.20
N ASN A 15 13.63 -5.43 -38.53
CA ASN A 15 14.70 -4.95 -39.43
C ASN A 15 14.78 -3.42 -39.46
N LEU A 16 15.99 -2.94 -39.34
CA LEU A 16 16.45 -1.59 -39.69
C LEU A 16 16.33 -1.30 -41.19
N ILE A 17 15.72 -0.21 -41.55
CA ILE A 17 16.05 0.51 -42.79
C ILE A 17 16.46 1.93 -42.46
N SER A 18 17.64 2.28 -42.98
CA SER A 18 18.38 3.51 -42.83
C SER A 18 17.88 4.67 -43.73
N ASN A 19 18.34 5.85 -43.34
CA ASN A 19 18.55 7.10 -44.06
C ASN A 19 17.52 8.21 -43.77
N SER A 20 17.97 9.35 -43.32
CA SER A 20 18.86 10.30 -43.94
C SER A 20 19.21 11.47 -43.02
N LYS A 21 20.41 11.98 -43.26
CA LYS A 21 20.95 13.25 -42.69
C LYS A 21 20.20 14.45 -43.25
N GLN A 22 20.22 15.48 -42.44
CA GLN A 22 20.13 16.91 -42.72
C GLN A 22 18.88 17.62 -42.12
N MET A 23 19.05 18.33 -41.03
CA MET A 23 19.03 19.81 -41.12
C MET A 23 19.63 20.41 -39.83
N LYS A 24 20.74 21.09 -40.04
CA LYS A 24 21.43 21.94 -39.06
C LYS A 24 20.80 23.36 -39.07
N ASN A 25 20.83 23.95 -37.89
CA ASN A 25 20.97 25.39 -37.62
C ASN A 25 19.80 26.33 -37.98
N ARG A 26 19.14 26.82 -36.93
CA ARG A 26 19.05 28.28 -36.62
C ARG A 26 18.01 28.47 -35.51
N LEU A 27 18.40 28.84 -34.34
CA LEU A 27 18.10 30.12 -33.72
C LEU A 27 18.69 30.14 -32.30
N TYR A 28 19.87 30.60 -32.19
CA TYR A 28 20.35 31.28 -30.98
C TYR A 28 19.98 32.77 -31.16
N THR A 29 19.35 33.34 -30.18
CA THR A 29 19.56 34.66 -29.59
C THR A 29 18.23 35.28 -29.11
N TYR A 30 18.31 35.84 -27.91
CA TYR A 30 17.37 36.70 -27.16
C TYR A 30 16.40 35.99 -26.23
N LEU A 31 16.82 35.77 -24.98
CA LEU A 31 16.34 36.50 -23.81
C LEU A 31 17.12 36.05 -22.56
N ALA A 32 18.29 36.65 -22.38
CA ALA A 32 18.92 36.72 -21.07
C ALA A 32 18.39 38.00 -20.39
N GLY A 33 17.75 37.86 -19.25
CA GLY A 33 17.42 39.02 -18.43
C GLY A 33 16.36 38.78 -17.41
N TRP A 34 16.81 38.57 -16.15
CA TRP A 34 16.07 38.80 -14.92
C TRP A 34 14.98 37.82 -14.52
N ILE A 35 15.37 36.80 -13.74
CA ILE A 35 14.77 36.45 -12.43
C ILE A 35 15.82 35.59 -11.68
N PHE A 36 16.72 36.23 -10.98
CA PHE A 36 17.46 35.66 -9.85
C PHE A 36 16.77 36.19 -8.60
N LEU A 37 15.97 35.44 -7.95
CA LEU A 37 15.59 35.62 -6.53
C LEU A 37 15.19 34.30 -5.92
N TRP A 38 16.11 33.70 -5.12
CA TRP A 38 15.84 32.79 -4.01
C TRP A 38 15.03 31.52 -4.28
N LEU A 39 15.69 30.55 -4.94
CA LEU A 39 15.43 29.13 -4.69
C LEU A 39 16.68 28.57 -4.02
N PRO A 40 16.61 27.76 -2.92
CA PRO A 40 17.77 27.01 -2.46
C PRO A 40 18.20 26.10 -3.61
N ALA A 41 19.44 26.27 -4.08
CA ALA A 41 19.96 25.57 -5.24
C ALA A 41 20.19 24.09 -4.91
N LEU A 42 19.16 23.27 -5.05
CA LEU A 42 19.29 21.87 -5.36
C LEU A 42 19.74 21.80 -6.82
N LEU A 43 21.04 21.58 -7.02
CA LEU A 43 21.63 21.35 -8.34
C LEU A 43 21.12 19.98 -8.87
N LEU A 44 20.01 19.99 -9.59
CA LEU A 44 19.73 19.00 -10.63
C LEU A 44 20.98 18.93 -11.51
N ALA A 45 21.38 17.75 -11.98
CA ALA A 45 22.60 17.53 -12.75
C ALA A 45 22.79 18.56 -13.87
N GLN A 46 23.14 19.78 -13.50
CA GLN A 46 23.78 20.73 -14.40
C GLN A 46 25.14 20.14 -14.73
N THR A 47 25.45 20.05 -16.01
CA THR A 47 26.75 19.65 -16.47
C THR A 47 27.78 20.55 -15.74
N ILE A 48 28.55 19.97 -14.83
CA ILE A 48 29.59 20.67 -14.10
C ILE A 48 30.70 20.94 -15.14
N ASN A 49 30.79 22.16 -15.62
CA ASN A 49 31.67 22.52 -16.74
C ASN A 49 33.06 23.01 -16.29
N SER A 50 33.27 23.17 -14.98
CA SER A 50 34.55 23.59 -14.38
C SER A 50 34.73 22.88 -13.03
N PRO A 51 35.96 22.73 -12.52
CA PRO A 51 36.21 22.16 -11.20
C PRO A 51 35.35 22.84 -10.12
N THR A 52 34.49 22.08 -9.44
CA THR A 52 33.58 22.62 -8.42
C THR A 52 33.52 21.67 -7.21
N ALA A 53 33.62 22.26 -6.01
CA ALA A 53 33.64 21.52 -4.76
C ALA A 53 32.23 21.39 -4.14
N PHE A 54 31.83 20.15 -3.81
CA PHE A 54 30.57 19.81 -3.15
C PHE A 54 30.80 18.81 -2.01
N PHE A 55 29.92 18.80 -1.03
CA PHE A 55 29.73 17.61 -0.24
C PHE A 55 28.98 16.57 -1.08
N LEU A 56 29.56 15.38 -1.23
CA LEU A 56 28.88 14.25 -1.82
C LEU A 56 28.13 13.52 -0.70
N MET A 57 26.89 13.89 -0.53
CA MET A 57 26.02 13.40 0.54
C MET A 57 25.35 12.09 0.11
N HIS A 58 25.38 11.11 0.98
CA HIS A 58 24.56 9.91 0.86
C HIS A 58 23.11 10.22 1.30
N SER A 59 22.16 9.45 0.81
CA SER A 59 20.73 9.57 1.18
C SER A 59 20.46 9.44 2.69
N SER A 60 21.39 8.87 3.48
CA SER A 60 21.34 8.82 4.95
C SER A 60 21.67 10.13 5.66
N GLY A 61 22.14 11.17 4.94
CA GLY A 61 22.59 12.42 5.51
C GLY A 61 24.10 12.46 5.87
N ASN A 62 24.84 11.36 5.72
CA ASN A 62 26.28 11.32 5.85
C ASN A 62 26.98 11.65 4.52
N HIS A 63 28.21 12.12 4.54
CA HIS A 63 28.96 12.48 3.33
C HIS A 63 30.19 11.59 3.09
N VAL A 64 30.67 11.54 1.86
CA VAL A 64 31.89 10.82 1.51
C VAL A 64 33.12 11.61 1.98
N ALA A 65 33.99 10.93 2.71
CA ALA A 65 35.26 11.50 3.20
C ALA A 65 36.41 10.53 2.96
N LYS A 66 37.65 11.05 3.05
CA LYS A 66 38.89 10.29 3.01
C LYS A 66 39.34 10.02 4.43
N ASP A 67 39.45 8.75 4.82
CA ASP A 67 39.97 8.35 6.13
C ASP A 67 41.50 8.53 6.23
N ALA A 68 42.05 8.32 7.43
CA ALA A 68 43.50 8.46 7.68
C ALA A 68 44.38 7.46 6.91
N GLN A 69 43.81 6.37 6.40
CA GLN A 69 44.48 5.35 5.58
C GLN A 69 44.29 5.59 4.09
N GLY A 70 43.54 6.62 3.70
CA GLY A 70 43.24 6.97 2.31
C GLY A 70 42.04 6.21 1.73
N GLY A 71 41.28 5.48 2.55
CA GLY A 71 40.01 4.81 2.17
C GLY A 71 38.90 5.82 1.98
N ALA A 72 37.87 5.45 1.20
CA ALA A 72 36.65 6.24 1.12
C ALA A 72 35.62 5.66 2.07
N VAL A 73 35.11 6.52 2.96
CA VAL A 73 34.13 6.17 4.00
C VAL A 73 33.01 7.22 4.08
N LEU A 74 31.91 6.87 4.74
CA LEU A 74 30.92 7.86 5.16
C LEU A 74 31.40 8.56 6.42
N GLU A 75 31.24 9.86 6.51
CA GLU A 75 31.49 10.69 7.67
C GLU A 75 30.22 11.42 8.05
N ALA A 76 29.98 11.62 9.35
CA ALA A 76 28.81 12.31 9.84
C ALA A 76 28.85 13.82 9.48
N ALA A 77 27.70 14.42 9.25
CA ALA A 77 27.60 15.85 8.91
C ALA A 77 28.11 16.79 10.00
N ASP A 78 28.09 16.35 11.25
CA ASP A 78 28.58 17.09 12.43
C ASP A 78 30.06 16.85 12.74
N ALA A 79 30.80 16.21 11.82
CA ALA A 79 32.25 16.01 11.96
C ALA A 79 32.97 17.36 12.15
N PRO A 80 34.08 17.40 12.92
CA PRO A 80 34.77 18.66 13.20
C PRO A 80 35.32 19.39 11.97
N SER A 81 35.56 18.68 10.88
CA SER A 81 36.06 19.22 9.60
C SER A 81 35.47 18.46 8.45
N PRO A 82 34.19 18.68 8.08
CA PRO A 82 33.53 17.97 7.00
C PRO A 82 34.26 18.18 5.66
N GLN A 83 34.44 17.07 4.90
CA GLN A 83 35.26 17.08 3.69
C GLN A 83 34.43 17.27 2.43
N LYS A 84 34.80 18.17 1.55
CA LYS A 84 34.24 18.30 0.20
C LYS A 84 35.03 17.47 -0.80
N LEU A 85 34.37 17.11 -1.89
CA LEU A 85 35.02 16.55 -3.07
C LEU A 85 34.94 17.55 -4.22
N THR A 86 36.08 17.82 -4.88
CA THR A 86 36.07 18.64 -6.09
C THR A 86 35.82 17.77 -7.31
N PHE A 87 34.71 18.02 -7.99
CA PHE A 87 34.32 17.37 -9.25
C PHE A 87 35.04 18.04 -10.40
N ILE A 88 35.95 17.34 -11.05
CA ILE A 88 36.80 17.84 -12.15
C ILE A 88 36.35 17.15 -13.45
N PRO A 89 35.74 17.88 -14.41
CA PRO A 89 35.26 17.28 -15.66
C PRO A 89 36.44 16.86 -16.55
N ASP A 90 36.31 15.67 -17.18
CA ASP A 90 37.30 15.15 -18.17
C ASP A 90 37.02 15.63 -19.60
N GLY A 91 35.98 16.43 -19.82
CA GLY A 91 35.53 16.89 -21.15
C GLY A 91 34.74 15.85 -21.96
N ASN A 92 34.59 14.62 -21.49
CA ASN A 92 33.89 13.50 -22.16
C ASN A 92 32.70 12.96 -21.38
N GLY A 93 32.14 13.76 -20.45
CA GLY A 93 30.99 13.39 -19.65
C GLY A 93 31.30 12.60 -18.37
N TYR A 94 32.57 12.50 -18.01
CA TYR A 94 33.03 11.89 -16.76
C TYR A 94 33.71 12.91 -15.86
N TYR A 95 33.76 12.62 -14.56
CA TYR A 95 34.33 13.48 -13.53
C TYR A 95 35.32 12.71 -12.68
N ALA A 96 36.45 13.31 -12.40
CA ALA A 96 37.35 12.88 -11.34
C ALA A 96 36.99 13.60 -10.06
N LEU A 97 36.88 12.88 -8.94
CA LEU A 97 36.48 13.41 -7.64
C LEU A 97 37.71 13.54 -6.74
N GLN A 98 38.22 14.75 -6.62
CA GLN A 98 39.43 15.04 -5.83
C GLN A 98 39.07 15.28 -4.37
N SER A 99 39.88 14.72 -3.44
CA SER A 99 39.75 14.94 -2.00
C SER A 99 39.99 16.41 -1.63
N ASP A 100 39.44 16.86 -0.51
CA ASP A 100 39.51 18.23 -0.04
C ASP A 100 40.95 18.72 0.22
N ASP A 101 41.84 17.79 0.65
CA ASP A 101 43.27 18.04 0.84
C ASP A 101 44.06 18.11 -0.46
N GLY A 102 43.44 17.90 -1.61
CA GLY A 102 44.06 17.89 -2.94
C GLY A 102 45.02 16.70 -3.20
N GLN A 103 45.13 15.76 -2.26
CA GLN A 103 46.15 14.68 -2.30
C GLN A 103 45.65 13.36 -2.85
N GLY A 104 44.51 13.31 -3.52
CA GLY A 104 44.03 12.10 -4.13
C GLY A 104 42.69 12.23 -4.82
N TYR A 105 42.39 11.22 -5.66
CA TYR A 105 41.17 11.13 -6.43
C TYR A 105 40.45 9.83 -6.07
N LEU A 106 39.15 9.91 -5.78
CA LEU A 106 38.31 8.74 -5.49
C LEU A 106 38.44 7.74 -6.64
N SER A 107 38.93 6.55 -6.34
CA SER A 107 39.30 5.56 -7.36
C SER A 107 38.95 4.14 -6.91
N LEU A 108 38.47 3.32 -7.84
CA LEU A 108 38.30 1.89 -7.62
C LEU A 108 39.66 1.21 -7.44
N ILE A 109 39.83 0.51 -6.30
CA ILE A 109 40.98 -0.34 -6.03
C ILE A 109 40.51 -1.80 -5.93
N GLY A 110 41.33 -2.72 -6.53
CA GLY A 110 40.92 -4.12 -6.58
C GLY A 110 39.65 -4.32 -7.39
N GLN A 111 38.71 -5.12 -6.89
CA GLN A 111 37.48 -5.51 -7.59
C GLN A 111 36.28 -4.60 -7.28
N TRP A 112 36.16 -4.11 -6.03
CA TRP A 112 34.97 -3.35 -5.55
C TRP A 112 35.33 -2.14 -4.68
N ASN A 113 36.41 -2.20 -3.92
CA ASN A 113 36.74 -1.18 -2.93
C ASN A 113 37.15 0.14 -3.58
N THR A 114 36.92 1.25 -2.89
CA THR A 114 37.40 2.57 -3.32
C THR A 114 38.39 3.17 -2.34
N SER A 115 39.31 3.95 -2.83
CA SER A 115 40.29 4.71 -2.06
C SER A 115 40.75 5.94 -2.85
N PHE A 116 41.40 6.88 -2.20
CA PHE A 116 41.93 8.06 -2.88
C PHE A 116 43.34 7.77 -3.42
N THR A 117 43.51 7.85 -4.76
CA THR A 117 44.76 7.56 -5.49
C THR A 117 45.26 8.80 -6.25
N THR A 118 46.49 8.80 -6.70
CA THR A 118 47.14 9.98 -7.31
C THR A 118 46.86 10.17 -8.80
N ASP A 119 46.26 9.21 -9.50
CA ASP A 119 46.04 9.27 -10.96
C ASP A 119 44.59 9.63 -11.31
N PRO A 120 44.28 10.89 -11.70
CA PRO A 120 42.95 11.32 -12.07
C PRO A 120 42.50 10.86 -13.46
N SER A 121 43.41 10.42 -14.29
CA SER A 121 43.15 10.02 -15.70
C SER A 121 42.72 8.57 -15.84
N SER A 122 42.94 7.76 -14.82
CA SER A 122 42.57 6.36 -14.80
C SER A 122 41.06 6.18 -14.94
N ALA A 123 40.63 5.25 -15.79
CA ALA A 123 39.22 4.88 -15.90
C ALA A 123 38.59 4.46 -14.55
N LYS A 124 39.44 4.05 -13.58
CA LYS A 124 39.04 3.67 -12.21
C LYS A 124 38.72 4.88 -11.32
N ALA A 125 39.20 6.09 -11.70
CA ALA A 125 38.96 7.34 -10.96
C ALA A 125 37.93 8.23 -11.64
N LEU A 126 37.30 7.78 -12.71
CA LEU A 126 36.34 8.57 -13.50
C LEU A 126 34.91 8.03 -13.31
N TYR A 127 33.98 8.92 -13.01
CA TYR A 127 32.58 8.61 -12.75
C TYR A 127 31.65 9.44 -13.64
N ALA A 128 30.66 8.80 -14.25
CA ALA A 128 29.54 9.47 -14.88
C ALA A 128 28.48 9.83 -13.83
N ILE A 129 27.90 11.03 -13.94
CA ILE A 129 26.76 11.44 -13.11
C ILE A 129 25.47 11.09 -13.86
N GLU A 130 24.60 10.29 -13.24
CA GLU A 130 23.30 9.90 -13.78
C GLU A 130 22.19 10.37 -12.83
N ASN A 131 21.15 10.97 -13.36
CA ASN A 131 19.99 11.36 -12.56
C ASN A 131 19.26 10.13 -12.01
N SER A 132 18.87 10.20 -10.76
CA SER A 132 18.09 9.16 -10.09
C SER A 132 16.90 9.79 -9.34
N GLY A 133 15.81 9.97 -10.08
CA GLY A 133 14.65 10.70 -9.56
C GLY A 133 14.83 12.22 -9.57
N LYS A 134 14.04 12.90 -8.75
CA LYS A 134 13.92 14.36 -8.77
C LYS A 134 15.11 15.11 -8.16
N PHE A 135 15.80 14.48 -7.19
CA PHE A 135 16.79 15.18 -6.36
C PHE A 135 18.11 14.42 -6.18
N PHE A 136 18.17 13.17 -6.60
CA PHE A 136 19.33 12.30 -6.38
C PHE A 136 20.08 12.00 -7.66
N ILE A 137 21.35 11.67 -7.50
CA ILE A 137 22.23 11.20 -8.57
C ILE A 137 22.79 9.83 -8.21
N LYS A 138 23.24 9.10 -9.23
CA LYS A 138 24.11 7.93 -9.14
C LYS A 138 25.42 8.22 -9.82
N LEU A 139 26.51 7.70 -9.26
CA LEU A 139 27.85 7.85 -9.81
C LEU A 139 28.31 6.50 -10.36
N ARG A 140 28.39 6.38 -11.69
CA ARG A 140 28.78 5.15 -12.37
C ARG A 140 30.26 5.18 -12.77
N CYS A 141 31.04 4.25 -12.21
CA CYS A 141 32.48 4.12 -12.49
C CYS A 141 32.73 3.71 -13.95
N LYS A 142 33.57 4.43 -14.63
CA LYS A 142 33.95 4.19 -16.05
C LYS A 142 34.60 2.83 -16.29
N TYR A 143 35.35 2.31 -15.32
CA TYR A 143 36.11 1.08 -15.45
C TYR A 143 35.25 -0.19 -15.39
N ASN A 144 34.43 -0.33 -14.34
CA ASN A 144 33.66 -1.54 -14.10
C ASN A 144 32.17 -1.43 -14.43
N ASN A 145 31.73 -0.25 -14.86
CA ASN A 145 30.32 0.06 -15.17
C ASN A 145 29.35 -0.17 -14.01
N LYS A 146 29.88 -0.14 -12.77
CA LYS A 146 29.09 -0.28 -11.52
C LYS A 146 28.96 1.05 -10.82
N TYR A 147 27.98 1.15 -9.90
CA TYR A 147 27.69 2.39 -9.19
C TYR A 147 28.43 2.49 -7.87
N LEU A 148 28.84 3.71 -7.54
CA LEU A 148 29.34 4.08 -6.22
C LEU A 148 28.24 3.91 -5.19
N GLY A 149 28.53 3.21 -4.11
CA GLY A 149 27.58 2.90 -3.05
C GLY A 149 28.26 2.70 -1.71
N THR A 150 27.51 2.27 -0.71
CA THR A 150 28.01 2.03 0.65
C THR A 150 27.47 0.71 1.20
N ASP A 151 28.20 0.06 2.13
CA ASP A 151 27.78 -1.17 2.81
C ASP A 151 26.87 -0.91 4.01
N GLY A 152 26.81 0.34 4.47
CA GLY A 152 25.96 0.78 5.56
C GLY A 152 25.57 2.24 5.43
N THR A 153 24.77 2.72 6.36
CA THR A 153 24.26 4.10 6.40
C THR A 153 24.85 4.94 7.53
N THR A 154 25.65 4.33 8.40
CA THR A 154 26.29 4.99 9.56
C THR A 154 27.66 5.57 9.19
N ALA A 155 28.13 6.51 10.01
CA ALA A 155 29.51 6.98 9.91
C ALA A 155 30.52 5.82 9.99
N SER A 156 31.61 5.94 9.23
CA SER A 156 32.66 4.91 9.01
C SER A 156 32.24 3.74 8.10
N SER A 157 31.02 3.70 7.55
CA SER A 157 30.66 2.73 6.53
C SER A 157 31.57 2.90 5.29
N ALA A 158 32.09 1.80 4.77
CA ALA A 158 32.94 1.82 3.57
C ALA A 158 32.14 2.21 2.31
N VAL A 159 32.81 2.94 1.43
CA VAL A 159 32.28 3.31 0.12
C VAL A 159 32.96 2.46 -0.96
N TYR A 160 32.18 1.88 -1.88
CA TYR A 160 32.68 1.03 -2.96
C TYR A 160 31.85 1.12 -4.24
N SER A 161 32.37 0.52 -5.32
CA SER A 161 31.71 0.51 -6.62
C SER A 161 31.51 -0.93 -7.08
N ASP A 162 30.37 -1.55 -6.69
CA ASP A 162 30.15 -2.98 -6.88
C ASP A 162 28.73 -3.38 -7.35
N LYS A 163 27.75 -2.48 -7.30
CA LYS A 163 26.34 -2.79 -7.45
C LYS A 163 25.73 -2.31 -8.77
N ASP A 164 24.52 -2.79 -9.04
CA ASP A 164 23.77 -2.45 -10.26
C ASP A 164 22.93 -1.15 -10.12
N GLY A 165 23.03 -0.47 -8.97
CA GLY A 165 22.37 0.81 -8.74
C GLY A 165 20.84 0.72 -8.57
N THR A 166 20.34 -0.41 -8.11
CA THR A 166 18.90 -0.66 -7.95
C THR A 166 18.35 -0.32 -6.57
N ASP A 167 19.23 -0.06 -5.59
CA ASP A 167 18.83 0.26 -4.21
C ASP A 167 19.31 1.66 -3.76
N THR A 168 18.88 2.08 -2.57
CA THR A 168 19.15 3.42 -2.03
C THR A 168 20.58 3.63 -1.56
N ARG A 169 21.38 2.57 -1.40
CA ARG A 169 22.82 2.65 -1.04
C ARG A 169 23.67 3.33 -2.12
N HIS A 170 23.10 3.58 -3.31
CA HIS A 170 23.73 4.26 -4.45
C HIS A 170 23.15 5.64 -4.71
N LEU A 171 22.30 6.17 -3.83
CA LEU A 171 21.66 7.46 -3.98
C LEU A 171 22.47 8.55 -3.27
N TRP A 172 22.94 9.51 -4.06
CA TRP A 172 23.77 10.63 -3.64
C TRP A 172 23.10 11.95 -4.00
N TYR A 173 23.40 13.02 -3.27
CA TYR A 173 23.06 14.38 -3.68
C TYR A 173 24.25 15.31 -3.43
N LEU A 174 24.31 16.39 -4.19
CA LEU A 174 25.37 17.40 -4.10
C LEU A 174 24.86 18.61 -3.37
N THR A 175 25.63 19.11 -2.39
CA THR A 175 25.31 20.33 -1.67
C THR A 175 26.58 21.10 -1.31
N THR A 176 26.43 22.40 -1.09
CA THR A 176 27.49 23.24 -0.53
C THR A 176 27.44 23.36 1.00
N ASP A 177 26.34 22.91 1.61
CA ASP A 177 26.07 22.87 3.05
C ASP A 177 25.93 21.41 3.52
N VAL A 178 26.87 20.94 4.33
CA VAL A 178 26.92 19.57 4.86
C VAL A 178 25.72 19.24 5.78
N HIS A 179 25.13 20.28 6.41
CA HIS A 179 23.95 20.13 7.28
C HIS A 179 22.62 20.15 6.52
N GLN A 180 22.67 20.29 5.19
CA GLN A 180 21.45 20.20 4.39
C GLN A 180 20.85 18.79 4.50
N ALA A 181 19.62 18.71 5.00
CA ALA A 181 18.90 17.43 5.09
C ALA A 181 18.73 16.77 3.70
N PRO A 182 18.66 15.44 3.65
CA PRO A 182 18.33 14.74 2.41
C PRO A 182 17.05 15.32 1.79
N PRO A 183 17.03 15.53 0.47
CA PRO A 183 15.81 16.00 -0.20
C PRO A 183 14.67 15.01 0.05
N ALA A 184 13.50 15.53 0.40
CA ALA A 184 12.29 14.75 0.53
C ALA A 184 11.38 15.01 -0.67
N ASP A 185 10.79 13.94 -1.22
CA ASP A 185 9.74 14.11 -2.21
C ASP A 185 8.49 14.70 -1.56
N THR A 186 7.81 15.60 -2.26
CA THR A 186 6.60 16.26 -1.75
C THR A 186 5.42 15.90 -2.64
N SER A 187 4.38 15.36 -2.04
CA SER A 187 3.11 15.13 -2.72
C SER A 187 1.99 15.96 -2.09
N VAL A 188 1.10 16.47 -2.93
CA VAL A 188 -0.10 17.19 -2.52
C VAL A 188 -1.30 16.38 -2.94
N TYR A 189 -2.31 16.27 -2.07
CA TYR A 189 -3.55 15.58 -2.37
C TYR A 189 -4.73 16.21 -1.64
N VAL A 190 -5.93 15.97 -2.12
CA VAL A 190 -7.18 16.54 -1.62
C VAL A 190 -8.05 15.45 -1.05
N ILE A 191 -8.76 15.74 0.03
CA ILE A 191 -9.83 14.89 0.55
C ILE A 191 -11.14 15.69 0.50
N ASN A 192 -12.05 15.24 -0.37
CA ASN A 192 -13.40 15.76 -0.43
C ASN A 192 -14.36 14.72 0.20
N PRO A 193 -15.07 15.03 1.31
CA PRO A 193 -15.96 14.09 1.99
C PRO A 193 -17.15 13.62 1.13
N ALA A 194 -17.51 14.36 0.08
CA ALA A 194 -18.55 13.97 -0.86
C ALA A 194 -18.10 12.90 -1.88
N VAL A 195 -16.79 12.71 -2.09
CA VAL A 195 -16.24 11.72 -3.03
C VAL A 195 -16.02 10.39 -2.33
N THR A 196 -17.15 9.75 -2.00
CA THR A 196 -17.19 8.51 -1.20
C THR A 196 -16.98 7.27 -2.06
N ARG A 197 -16.30 6.27 -1.49
CA ARG A 197 -16.14 4.91 -2.02
C ARG A 197 -17.08 3.94 -1.31
N GLN A 198 -16.63 2.74 -0.98
CA GLN A 198 -17.43 1.73 -0.28
C GLN A 198 -17.58 2.02 1.22
N GLN A 199 -18.70 1.57 1.79
CA GLN A 199 -18.84 1.42 3.23
C GLN A 199 -18.21 0.09 3.65
N PHE A 200 -17.53 0.09 4.80
CA PHE A 200 -16.70 -1.01 5.24
C PHE A 200 -17.42 -1.89 6.29
N GLU A 201 -17.35 -3.21 6.12
CA GLU A 201 -17.92 -4.20 7.07
C GLU A 201 -16.91 -4.64 8.13
N GLY A 202 -15.61 -4.65 7.82
CA GLY A 202 -14.59 -4.97 8.81
C GLY A 202 -13.33 -5.64 8.28
N TRP A 203 -12.39 -5.74 9.19
CA TRP A 203 -11.12 -6.45 9.04
C TRP A 203 -11.26 -7.87 9.55
N GLY A 204 -10.52 -8.79 8.95
CA GLY A 204 -10.57 -10.19 9.33
C GLY A 204 -9.25 -10.91 9.15
N ILE A 205 -9.27 -12.21 9.52
CA ILE A 205 -8.13 -13.10 9.37
C ILE A 205 -8.58 -14.55 9.20
N SER A 206 -7.76 -15.34 8.48
CA SER A 206 -7.94 -16.78 8.42
C SER A 206 -7.54 -17.45 9.73
N LEU A 207 -8.26 -18.49 10.13
CA LEU A 207 -7.90 -19.37 11.24
C LEU A 207 -6.87 -20.45 10.85
N CYS A 208 -6.66 -20.66 9.55
CA CYS A 208 -5.57 -21.49 9.04
C CYS A 208 -4.22 -20.82 9.29
N TRP A 209 -3.19 -21.48 9.75
CA TRP A 209 -3.22 -22.86 10.27
C TRP A 209 -3.01 -22.79 11.77
N TRP A 210 -2.82 -21.57 12.27
CA TRP A 210 -2.45 -21.26 13.66
C TRP A 210 -3.48 -21.79 14.67
N ALA A 211 -4.77 -21.71 14.33
CA ALA A 211 -5.80 -22.14 15.27
C ALA A 211 -5.74 -23.64 15.55
N ASN A 212 -5.37 -24.46 14.54
CA ASN A 212 -5.12 -25.88 14.73
C ASN A 212 -3.95 -26.15 15.70
N MET A 213 -2.93 -25.31 15.70
CA MET A 213 -1.76 -25.45 16.57
C MET A 213 -1.97 -24.81 17.93
N CYS A 214 -2.34 -23.53 17.95
CA CYS A 214 -2.49 -22.76 19.19
C CYS A 214 -3.70 -23.20 20.03
N GLY A 215 -4.73 -23.78 19.42
CA GLY A 215 -5.89 -24.29 20.16
C GLY A 215 -5.56 -25.47 21.08
N LYS A 216 -4.38 -26.08 20.92
CA LYS A 216 -3.83 -27.12 21.82
C LYS A 216 -3.06 -26.53 23.03
N TRP A 217 -2.89 -25.22 23.09
CA TRP A 217 -2.17 -24.53 24.16
C TRP A 217 -3.05 -24.36 25.41
N SER A 218 -2.46 -23.79 26.48
CA SER A 218 -3.21 -23.48 27.68
C SER A 218 -4.24 -22.37 27.42
N ASP A 219 -5.29 -22.33 28.24
CA ASP A 219 -6.37 -21.36 28.11
C ASP A 219 -5.85 -19.93 28.26
N GLU A 220 -4.88 -19.70 29.14
CA GLU A 220 -4.29 -18.37 29.37
C GLU A 220 -3.59 -17.83 28.09
N LYS A 221 -2.84 -18.70 27.39
CA LYS A 221 -2.17 -18.30 26.15
C LYS A 221 -3.17 -18.05 25.01
N ILE A 222 -4.20 -18.88 24.93
CA ILE A 222 -5.29 -18.71 23.98
C ILE A 222 -6.03 -17.40 24.26
N ASP A 223 -6.35 -17.13 25.54
CA ASP A 223 -7.03 -15.91 25.95
C ASP A 223 -6.22 -14.64 25.56
N GLU A 224 -4.90 -14.66 25.76
CA GLU A 224 -4.02 -13.55 25.39
C GLU A 224 -3.96 -13.36 23.87
N LEU A 225 -3.78 -14.44 23.11
CA LEU A 225 -3.76 -14.37 21.63
C LEU A 225 -5.09 -13.85 21.08
N VAL A 226 -6.22 -14.32 21.61
CA VAL A 226 -7.54 -13.87 21.17
C VAL A 226 -7.79 -12.41 21.60
N ASP A 227 -7.33 -11.99 22.79
CA ASP A 227 -7.41 -10.58 23.20
C ASP A 227 -6.64 -9.66 22.26
N TRP A 228 -5.42 -10.03 21.87
CA TRP A 228 -4.65 -9.28 20.89
C TRP A 228 -5.36 -9.18 19.53
N LEU A 229 -6.14 -10.18 19.17
CA LEU A 229 -6.82 -10.27 17.91
C LEU A 229 -8.14 -9.46 17.88
N VAL A 230 -8.98 -9.57 18.92
CA VAL A 230 -10.35 -9.09 18.87
C VAL A 230 -10.65 -7.88 19.76
N SER A 231 -9.76 -7.55 20.72
CA SER A 231 -10.02 -6.42 21.61
C SER A 231 -9.84 -5.08 20.89
N PRO A 232 -10.52 -4.00 21.34
CA PRO A 232 -10.33 -2.65 20.80
C PRO A 232 -8.91 -2.11 20.98
N ASP A 233 -8.15 -2.60 21.96
CA ASP A 233 -6.74 -2.26 22.16
C ASP A 233 -5.80 -3.14 21.33
N GLY A 234 -6.28 -4.26 20.83
CA GLY A 234 -5.59 -5.15 19.89
C GLY A 234 -5.79 -4.74 18.42
N LEU A 235 -6.16 -5.71 17.60
CA LEU A 235 -6.44 -5.52 16.18
C LEU A 235 -7.90 -5.13 15.90
N ASP A 236 -8.82 -5.32 16.83
CA ASP A 236 -10.27 -5.11 16.68
C ASP A 236 -10.88 -5.88 15.48
N TYR A 237 -10.34 -7.05 15.15
CA TYR A 237 -10.82 -7.88 14.05
C TYR A 237 -12.18 -8.49 14.35
N ARG A 238 -13.01 -8.63 13.29
CA ARG A 238 -14.40 -9.13 13.41
C ARG A 238 -14.74 -10.25 12.45
N ILE A 239 -13.91 -10.53 11.43
CA ILE A 239 -14.19 -11.52 10.40
C ILE A 239 -13.17 -12.63 10.50
N PHE A 240 -13.64 -13.88 10.53
CA PHE A 240 -12.81 -15.07 10.73
C PHE A 240 -13.19 -16.16 9.75
N ARG A 241 -12.21 -16.64 8.97
CA ARG A 241 -12.38 -17.74 8.00
C ARG A 241 -12.02 -19.05 8.66
N TYR A 242 -12.98 -19.95 8.76
CA TYR A 242 -12.88 -21.27 9.34
C TYR A 242 -12.69 -22.31 8.25
N ASN A 243 -11.62 -23.13 8.30
CA ASN A 243 -11.38 -24.21 7.36
C ASN A 243 -12.10 -25.49 7.77
N ILE A 244 -12.99 -26.01 6.93
CA ILE A 244 -13.56 -27.35 7.02
C ILE A 244 -12.54 -28.31 6.43
N GLY A 245 -11.81 -29.05 7.27
CA GLY A 245 -10.75 -29.94 6.84
C GLY A 245 -11.21 -31.17 6.05
N GLY A 246 -10.37 -31.59 5.12
CA GLY A 246 -10.58 -32.81 4.32
C GLY A 246 -10.10 -34.11 5.02
N GLY A 247 -9.36 -33.95 6.12
CA GLY A 247 -8.80 -35.09 6.87
C GLY A 247 -7.61 -35.76 6.19
N ASP A 248 -7.22 -36.91 6.74
CA ASP A 248 -6.06 -37.66 6.26
C ASP A 248 -6.41 -39.15 6.18
N ASP A 249 -5.75 -39.89 5.28
CA ASP A 249 -5.82 -41.35 5.22
C ASP A 249 -5.17 -41.96 6.48
N PRO A 250 -5.94 -42.60 7.38
CA PRO A 250 -5.39 -43.18 8.62
C PRO A 250 -4.29 -44.21 8.38
N GLN A 251 -4.18 -44.75 7.16
CA GLN A 251 -3.15 -45.71 6.76
C GLN A 251 -2.03 -45.08 5.99
N ASN A 252 -2.11 -43.77 5.71
CA ASN A 252 -1.12 -42.98 4.97
C ASN A 252 -0.66 -43.67 3.66
N ARG A 253 -1.63 -44.22 2.91
CA ARG A 253 -1.34 -45.07 1.75
C ARG A 253 -0.99 -44.30 0.49
N ASN A 254 -1.58 -43.14 0.29
CA ASN A 254 -1.50 -42.39 -0.95
C ASN A 254 -0.75 -41.05 -0.79
N CYS A 255 -0.56 -40.59 0.44
CA CYS A 255 0.11 -39.34 0.75
C CYS A 255 1.28 -39.56 1.70
N THR A 256 2.33 -38.77 1.61
CA THR A 256 3.52 -38.92 2.46
C THR A 256 4.09 -37.56 2.82
N PRO A 257 4.34 -37.29 4.09
CA PRO A 257 3.70 -37.92 5.29
C PRO A 257 2.35 -37.18 5.50
N HIS A 258 1.29 -37.92 5.83
CA HIS A 258 -0.02 -37.37 6.12
C HIS A 258 -0.49 -36.29 5.12
N HIS A 259 -0.38 -36.52 3.80
CA HIS A 259 -0.60 -35.60 2.70
C HIS A 259 0.16 -34.25 2.79
N MET A 260 1.18 -34.17 3.65
CA MET A 260 2.06 -33.02 3.77
C MET A 260 3.42 -33.24 3.12
N GLY A 261 3.95 -32.23 2.44
CA GLY A 261 5.30 -32.23 1.91
C GLY A 261 6.35 -32.36 3.02
N SER A 262 7.44 -33.10 2.74
CA SER A 262 8.56 -33.26 3.67
C SER A 262 9.08 -31.90 4.19
N GLY A 263 9.22 -31.78 5.52
CA GLY A 263 9.74 -30.59 6.19
C GLY A 263 8.72 -29.48 6.45
N LYS A 264 7.44 -29.68 6.12
CA LYS A 264 6.39 -28.69 6.39
C LYS A 264 5.76 -28.80 7.78
N GLY A 265 5.95 -29.97 8.46
CA GLY A 265 5.34 -30.24 9.76
C GLY A 265 3.82 -30.50 9.66
N LEU A 266 3.16 -30.58 10.81
CA LEU A 266 1.74 -30.92 10.90
C LEU A 266 0.80 -29.70 11.03
N ARG A 267 1.30 -28.48 10.85
CA ARG A 267 0.52 -27.26 11.09
C ARG A 267 -0.69 -27.09 10.16
N ALA A 268 -0.54 -27.49 8.90
CA ALA A 268 -1.56 -27.37 7.87
C ALA A 268 -2.37 -28.66 7.67
N GLU A 269 -2.15 -29.69 8.52
CA GLU A 269 -2.89 -30.93 8.49
C GLU A 269 -4.16 -30.78 9.31
N MET A 270 -5.31 -30.73 8.64
CA MET A 270 -6.61 -30.48 9.25
C MET A 270 -7.41 -31.80 9.41
N GLU A 271 -8.09 -31.95 10.54
CA GLU A 271 -8.95 -33.10 10.75
C GLU A 271 -10.25 -32.97 9.93
N GLY A 272 -10.62 -34.06 9.23
CA GLY A 272 -11.94 -34.18 8.61
C GLY A 272 -12.92 -34.89 9.54
N PHE A 273 -14.21 -34.63 9.41
CA PHE A 273 -15.25 -35.13 10.28
C PHE A 273 -15.79 -36.55 9.94
N LYS A 274 -15.29 -37.15 8.84
CA LYS A 274 -15.67 -38.51 8.39
C LYS A 274 -14.45 -39.20 7.78
N ASP A 275 -14.46 -40.55 7.81
CA ASP A 275 -13.40 -41.38 7.22
C ASP A 275 -13.84 -42.10 5.93
N SER A 276 -15.14 -41.98 5.58
CA SER A 276 -15.69 -42.54 4.34
C SER A 276 -17.00 -41.82 3.97
N PRO A 277 -17.50 -41.91 2.74
CA PRO A 277 -18.75 -41.28 2.34
C PRO A 277 -19.95 -41.68 3.19
N ASP A 278 -20.05 -42.96 3.51
CA ASP A 278 -21.15 -43.56 4.29
C ASP A 278 -20.84 -43.63 5.79
N GLY A 279 -19.65 -43.14 6.24
CA GLY A 279 -19.24 -43.16 7.63
C GLY A 279 -20.04 -42.20 8.49
N GLU A 280 -20.10 -42.51 9.80
CA GLU A 280 -20.67 -41.60 10.80
C GLU A 280 -19.80 -40.35 10.98
N TYR A 281 -20.40 -39.22 11.36
CA TYR A 281 -19.67 -38.01 11.72
C TYR A 281 -18.95 -38.19 13.06
N ILE A 282 -17.70 -37.77 13.12
CA ILE A 282 -16.82 -37.79 14.30
C ILE A 282 -16.67 -36.37 14.81
N TRP A 283 -17.72 -35.85 15.47
CA TRP A 283 -17.84 -34.45 15.85
C TRP A 283 -16.85 -33.96 16.90
N ASN A 284 -16.11 -34.84 17.57
CA ASN A 284 -15.05 -34.41 18.50
C ASN A 284 -13.73 -34.03 17.80
N ARG A 285 -13.63 -34.29 16.50
CA ARG A 285 -12.47 -33.84 15.69
C ARG A 285 -12.48 -32.33 15.53
N ASP A 286 -11.36 -31.77 15.08
CA ASP A 286 -11.10 -30.34 14.90
C ASP A 286 -11.34 -29.51 16.18
N ALA A 287 -11.05 -30.15 17.35
CA ALA A 287 -11.28 -29.51 18.65
C ALA A 287 -10.41 -28.25 18.87
N ALA A 288 -9.22 -28.21 18.30
CA ALA A 288 -8.29 -27.11 18.47
C ALA A 288 -8.80 -25.81 17.79
N GLN A 289 -9.14 -25.87 16.50
CA GLN A 289 -9.65 -24.71 15.75
C GLN A 289 -11.00 -24.26 16.32
N ARG A 290 -11.88 -25.21 16.65
CA ARG A 290 -13.16 -24.93 17.31
C ARG A 290 -13.02 -24.21 18.65
N LYS A 291 -12.01 -24.60 19.48
CA LYS A 291 -11.73 -23.92 20.76
C LYS A 291 -11.40 -22.45 20.56
N ILE A 292 -10.58 -22.12 19.57
CA ILE A 292 -10.26 -20.75 19.21
C ILE A 292 -11.52 -19.98 18.77
N MET A 293 -12.35 -20.57 17.89
CA MET A 293 -13.60 -19.95 17.45
C MET A 293 -14.56 -19.63 18.59
N LEU A 294 -14.72 -20.56 19.52
CA LEU A 294 -15.57 -20.36 20.68
C LEU A 294 -15.04 -19.25 21.58
N LYS A 295 -13.75 -19.17 21.76
CA LYS A 295 -13.10 -18.08 22.51
C LYS A 295 -13.26 -16.73 21.81
N ILE A 296 -13.11 -16.68 20.47
CA ILE A 296 -13.39 -15.47 19.68
C ILE A 296 -14.86 -15.06 19.88
N LYS A 297 -15.80 -15.97 19.72
CA LYS A 297 -17.24 -15.68 19.90
C LYS A 297 -17.58 -15.19 21.30
N GLU A 298 -16.96 -15.77 22.35
CA GLU A 298 -17.12 -15.32 23.72
C GLU A 298 -16.70 -13.85 23.91
N LYS A 299 -15.52 -13.49 23.37
CA LYS A 299 -14.95 -12.12 23.53
C LYS A 299 -15.50 -11.12 22.51
N ARG A 300 -15.98 -11.61 21.36
CA ARG A 300 -16.54 -10.81 20.26
C ARG A 300 -17.85 -11.46 19.78
N PRO A 301 -18.97 -11.22 20.46
CA PRO A 301 -20.27 -11.84 20.11
C PRO A 301 -20.81 -11.45 18.73
N ASP A 302 -20.36 -10.31 18.18
CA ASP A 302 -20.68 -9.79 16.84
C ASP A 302 -19.68 -10.24 15.77
N ALA A 303 -18.83 -11.23 16.07
CA ALA A 303 -17.90 -11.83 15.11
C ALA A 303 -18.66 -12.46 13.93
N ILE A 304 -18.14 -12.25 12.73
CA ILE A 304 -18.61 -12.84 11.48
C ILE A 304 -17.71 -14.01 11.15
N PHE A 305 -18.32 -15.19 11.01
CA PHE A 305 -17.59 -16.38 10.57
C PHE A 305 -17.95 -16.75 9.13
N GLU A 306 -16.93 -17.01 8.32
CA GLU A 306 -17.02 -17.66 7.02
C GLU A 306 -16.51 -19.10 7.15
N ALA A 307 -17.25 -20.08 6.64
CA ALA A 307 -16.74 -21.42 6.44
C ALA A 307 -16.14 -21.54 5.04
N PHE A 308 -14.96 -22.15 4.92
CA PHE A 308 -14.39 -22.47 3.60
C PHE A 308 -13.72 -23.83 3.63
N SER A 309 -13.40 -24.39 2.47
CA SER A 309 -12.72 -25.66 2.35
C SER A 309 -11.53 -25.54 1.42
N ASN A 310 -10.32 -25.82 1.92
CA ASN A 310 -9.13 -25.94 1.08
C ASN A 310 -9.15 -27.20 0.21
N SER A 311 -9.75 -28.27 0.69
CA SER A 311 -9.86 -29.55 -0.02
C SER A 311 -11.07 -30.33 0.44
N CYS A 312 -11.69 -31.06 -0.48
CA CYS A 312 -12.65 -32.08 -0.14
C CYS A 312 -11.99 -33.24 0.63
N PRO A 313 -12.77 -34.07 1.36
CA PRO A 313 -12.24 -35.21 2.09
C PRO A 313 -11.41 -36.18 1.22
N TYR A 314 -10.26 -36.65 1.77
CA TYR A 314 -9.29 -37.44 1.03
C TYR A 314 -9.87 -38.63 0.29
N TYR A 315 -10.88 -39.32 0.86
CA TYR A 315 -11.54 -40.49 0.28
C TYR A 315 -12.44 -40.15 -0.93
N MET A 316 -12.76 -38.88 -1.15
CA MET A 316 -13.49 -38.35 -2.31
C MET A 316 -12.58 -37.96 -3.46
N THR A 317 -11.27 -37.93 -3.25
CA THR A 317 -10.28 -37.43 -4.21
C THR A 317 -9.77 -38.53 -5.13
N TYR A 318 -9.30 -38.13 -6.34
CA TYR A 318 -8.61 -39.07 -7.25
C TYR A 318 -7.27 -39.55 -6.68
N SER A 319 -6.52 -38.66 -6.06
CA SER A 319 -5.20 -38.99 -5.47
C SER A 319 -5.30 -39.75 -4.14
N GLY A 320 -6.43 -39.67 -3.43
CA GLY A 320 -6.55 -40.07 -2.04
C GLY A 320 -5.86 -39.13 -1.06
N CYS A 321 -5.52 -37.89 -1.50
CA CYS A 321 -4.80 -36.89 -0.72
C CYS A 321 -5.55 -35.56 -0.73
N CYS A 322 -5.59 -34.86 0.41
CA CYS A 322 -6.13 -33.51 0.52
C CYS A 322 -5.15 -32.43 0.05
N ALA A 323 -3.87 -32.75 -0.22
CA ALA A 323 -2.91 -31.77 -0.72
C ALA A 323 -3.08 -31.47 -2.22
N GLY A 324 -3.80 -32.31 -2.95
CA GLY A 324 -4.08 -32.12 -4.36
C GLY A 324 -3.96 -33.38 -5.21
N HIS A 325 -4.06 -33.22 -6.52
CA HIS A 325 -3.96 -34.31 -7.49
C HIS A 325 -2.50 -34.61 -7.85
N THR A 326 -2.20 -35.79 -8.40
CA THR A 326 -0.84 -36.15 -8.90
C THR A 326 -0.42 -35.29 -10.06
N ASP A 327 -1.38 -34.83 -10.88
CA ASP A 327 -1.23 -33.73 -11.82
C ASP A 327 -1.92 -32.48 -11.23
N ALA A 328 -1.15 -31.53 -10.78
CA ALA A 328 -1.64 -30.37 -10.05
C ALA A 328 -2.56 -29.45 -10.87
N SER A 329 -2.67 -29.69 -12.18
CA SER A 329 -3.59 -28.98 -13.07
C SER A 329 -4.92 -29.73 -13.31
N ALA A 330 -5.11 -30.87 -12.64
CA ALA A 330 -6.32 -31.67 -12.80
C ALA A 330 -7.18 -31.60 -11.53
N ASP A 331 -8.49 -31.65 -11.72
CA ASP A 331 -9.47 -31.70 -10.63
C ASP A 331 -9.24 -32.91 -9.72
N ASN A 332 -9.24 -32.69 -8.44
CA ASN A 332 -8.99 -33.77 -7.50
C ASN A 332 -10.28 -34.39 -6.92
N LEU A 333 -11.39 -33.64 -6.85
CA LEU A 333 -12.67 -34.18 -6.41
C LEU A 333 -13.31 -35.00 -7.53
N LYS A 334 -13.67 -36.27 -7.24
CA LYS A 334 -14.38 -37.12 -8.20
C LYS A 334 -15.84 -36.66 -8.33
N PRO A 335 -16.39 -36.53 -9.58
CA PRO A 335 -17.75 -36.04 -9.82
C PRO A 335 -18.85 -36.86 -9.12
N GLU A 336 -18.65 -38.19 -8.93
CA GLU A 336 -19.59 -39.02 -8.21
C GLU A 336 -19.75 -38.68 -6.73
N TYR A 337 -18.85 -37.90 -6.17
CA TYR A 337 -18.90 -37.40 -4.79
C TYR A 337 -19.37 -35.96 -4.64
N TYR A 338 -19.80 -35.27 -5.68
CA TYR A 338 -20.25 -33.86 -5.58
C TYR A 338 -21.39 -33.71 -4.55
N GLU A 339 -22.38 -34.59 -4.58
CA GLU A 339 -23.50 -34.57 -3.63
C GLU A 339 -23.03 -34.85 -2.20
N ALA A 340 -22.17 -35.89 -2.02
CA ALA A 340 -21.62 -36.26 -0.72
C ALA A 340 -20.74 -35.12 -0.13
N PHE A 341 -19.94 -34.42 -0.95
CA PHE A 341 -19.14 -33.30 -0.50
C PHE A 341 -20.01 -32.09 -0.16
N ALA A 342 -21.06 -31.81 -0.94
CA ALA A 342 -22.00 -30.75 -0.63
C ALA A 342 -22.71 -30.98 0.71
N HIS A 343 -23.18 -32.23 0.97
CA HIS A 343 -23.73 -32.63 2.27
C HIS A 343 -22.70 -32.48 3.40
N TYR A 344 -21.44 -32.90 3.18
CA TYR A 344 -20.39 -32.79 4.19
C TYR A 344 -20.20 -31.33 4.63
N LEU A 345 -20.10 -30.39 3.69
CA LEU A 345 -19.93 -28.97 3.99
C LEU A 345 -21.14 -28.38 4.72
N VAL A 346 -22.36 -28.69 4.26
CA VAL A 346 -23.61 -28.18 4.84
C VAL A 346 -23.88 -28.78 6.22
N ASP A 347 -23.59 -30.06 6.42
CA ASP A 347 -23.80 -30.75 7.71
C ASP A 347 -22.84 -30.21 8.79
N VAL A 348 -21.57 -29.90 8.42
CA VAL A 348 -20.64 -29.22 9.32
C VAL A 348 -21.16 -27.83 9.70
N CYS A 349 -21.62 -27.03 8.74
CA CYS A 349 -22.19 -25.72 9.04
C CYS A 349 -23.43 -25.82 9.95
N ARG A 350 -24.31 -26.80 9.71
CA ARG A 350 -25.49 -27.05 10.52
C ARG A 350 -25.12 -27.47 11.95
N HIS A 351 -24.19 -28.40 12.11
CA HIS A 351 -23.69 -28.85 13.40
C HIS A 351 -23.12 -27.68 14.23
N TYR A 352 -22.30 -26.82 13.61
CA TYR A 352 -21.74 -25.63 14.30
C TYR A 352 -22.84 -24.65 14.77
N LYS A 353 -23.91 -24.50 14.00
CA LYS A 353 -25.06 -23.69 14.39
C LYS A 353 -25.82 -24.32 15.56
N GLU A 354 -26.15 -25.61 15.48
CA GLU A 354 -26.97 -26.34 16.45
C GLU A 354 -26.25 -26.52 17.78
N GLU A 355 -24.97 -26.95 17.77
CA GLU A 355 -24.22 -27.32 18.98
C GLU A 355 -23.50 -26.10 19.60
N TYR A 356 -22.97 -25.18 18.77
CA TYR A 356 -22.14 -24.08 19.26
C TYR A 356 -22.76 -22.71 19.04
N GLY A 357 -23.92 -22.64 18.42
CA GLY A 357 -24.60 -21.38 18.07
C GLY A 357 -23.78 -20.49 17.13
N ILE A 358 -22.87 -21.09 16.33
CA ILE A 358 -22.09 -20.39 15.30
C ILE A 358 -22.76 -20.61 13.95
N GLU A 359 -23.47 -19.62 13.45
CA GLU A 359 -23.99 -19.64 12.09
C GLU A 359 -23.00 -18.95 11.16
N PHE A 360 -22.43 -19.69 10.21
CA PHE A 360 -21.56 -19.12 9.20
C PHE A 360 -22.36 -18.21 8.26
N ARG A 361 -21.85 -17.00 8.03
CA ARG A 361 -22.47 -16.06 7.11
C ARG A 361 -22.36 -16.53 5.66
N THR A 362 -21.21 -17.09 5.31
CA THR A 362 -20.91 -17.62 3.98
C THR A 362 -20.25 -19.00 4.07
N LEU A 363 -20.40 -19.77 3.01
CA LEU A 363 -19.72 -21.04 2.79
C LEU A 363 -19.02 -20.97 1.42
N SER A 364 -17.68 -21.04 1.45
CA SER A 364 -16.86 -21.14 0.25
C SER A 364 -16.40 -22.60 0.04
N PRO A 365 -16.83 -23.28 -1.02
CA PRO A 365 -16.46 -24.68 -1.26
C PRO A 365 -15.09 -24.84 -1.90
N PHE A 366 -14.42 -23.76 -2.28
CA PHE A 366 -13.15 -23.72 -2.99
C PHE A 366 -12.13 -22.85 -2.27
N ASN A 367 -10.84 -23.06 -2.60
CA ASN A 367 -9.74 -22.17 -2.29
C ASN A 367 -8.70 -22.25 -3.40
N GLU A 368 -8.45 -21.15 -4.10
CA GLU A 368 -7.50 -21.02 -5.21
C GLU A 368 -7.67 -22.13 -6.27
N PRO A 369 -8.91 -22.37 -6.77
CA PRO A 369 -9.23 -23.60 -7.48
C PRO A 369 -8.53 -23.72 -8.83
N MET A 370 -8.27 -22.64 -9.57
CA MET A 370 -7.67 -22.69 -10.91
C MET A 370 -6.13 -22.72 -10.91
N THR A 371 -5.51 -22.85 -9.73
CA THR A 371 -4.05 -22.90 -9.65
C THR A 371 -3.49 -24.28 -10.01
N SER A 372 -2.24 -24.32 -10.49
CA SER A 372 -1.56 -25.55 -10.91
C SER A 372 -0.49 -26.01 -9.91
N TYR A 373 -0.61 -25.65 -8.64
CA TYR A 373 0.33 -26.05 -7.59
C TYR A 373 -0.26 -26.98 -6.52
N TRP A 374 -1.56 -27.32 -6.60
CA TRP A 374 -2.19 -28.29 -5.69
C TRP A 374 -1.82 -29.71 -6.07
N GLY A 375 -0.63 -30.16 -5.68
CA GLY A 375 -0.11 -31.49 -5.95
C GLY A 375 -0.20 -32.41 -4.74
N ALA A 376 -0.35 -33.74 -4.98
CA ALA A 376 -0.50 -34.77 -3.95
C ALA A 376 0.62 -34.82 -2.89
N ASN A 377 1.80 -34.23 -3.18
CA ASN A 377 2.92 -34.08 -2.24
C ASN A 377 3.05 -32.63 -1.74
N GLY A 378 2.00 -31.84 -1.77
CA GLY A 378 1.96 -30.46 -1.31
C GLY A 378 2.25 -30.32 0.18
N GLY A 379 2.42 -29.08 0.61
CA GLY A 379 2.71 -28.75 2.02
C GLY A 379 1.50 -28.24 2.78
N GLN A 380 0.30 -28.33 2.20
CA GLN A 380 -0.99 -27.94 2.77
C GLN A 380 -2.13 -28.56 1.98
N GLU A 381 -3.36 -28.48 2.52
CA GLU A 381 -4.57 -28.85 1.78
C GLU A 381 -4.76 -27.95 0.57
N GLY A 382 -5.25 -28.53 -0.52
CA GLY A 382 -5.59 -27.86 -1.76
C GLY A 382 -6.30 -28.78 -2.74
N CYS A 383 -7.16 -28.23 -3.58
CA CYS A 383 -7.93 -28.99 -4.55
C CYS A 383 -8.18 -28.11 -5.79
N HIS A 384 -7.66 -28.57 -6.94
CA HIS A 384 -7.94 -27.94 -8.22
C HIS A 384 -9.39 -28.23 -8.64
N PHE A 385 -10.04 -27.20 -9.18
CA PHE A 385 -11.32 -27.27 -9.89
C PHE A 385 -11.25 -26.34 -11.09
N ASP A 386 -11.47 -26.85 -12.30
CA ASP A 386 -11.69 -25.97 -13.44
C ASP A 386 -13.06 -25.23 -13.34
N ILE A 387 -13.27 -24.20 -14.14
CA ILE A 387 -14.52 -23.42 -14.12
C ILE A 387 -15.75 -24.31 -14.37
N ALA A 388 -15.64 -25.30 -15.23
CA ALA A 388 -16.76 -26.21 -15.53
C ALA A 388 -17.11 -27.06 -14.30
N SER A 389 -16.13 -27.56 -13.57
CA SER A 389 -16.29 -28.33 -12.34
C SER A 389 -16.81 -27.47 -11.20
N GLN A 390 -16.31 -26.23 -11.06
CA GLN A 390 -16.86 -25.24 -10.11
C GLN A 390 -18.35 -25.01 -10.37
N VAL A 391 -18.74 -24.74 -11.63
CA VAL A 391 -20.12 -24.53 -12.05
C VAL A 391 -20.99 -25.75 -11.78
N ALA A 392 -20.48 -26.95 -12.07
CA ALA A 392 -21.21 -28.20 -11.81
C ALA A 392 -21.43 -28.42 -10.32
N PHE A 393 -20.41 -28.20 -9.50
CA PHE A 393 -20.52 -28.35 -8.05
C PHE A 393 -21.46 -27.32 -7.42
N LEU A 394 -21.42 -26.05 -7.82
CA LEU A 394 -22.33 -25.01 -7.33
C LEU A 394 -23.81 -25.34 -7.59
N LYS A 395 -24.12 -25.96 -8.73
CA LYS A 395 -25.49 -26.45 -9.04
C LYS A 395 -25.97 -27.56 -8.09
N VAL A 396 -25.04 -28.34 -7.54
CA VAL A 396 -25.34 -29.39 -6.54
C VAL A 396 -25.42 -28.78 -5.14
N LEU A 397 -24.46 -27.97 -4.74
CA LEU A 397 -24.36 -27.37 -3.40
C LEU A 397 -25.53 -26.44 -3.08
N HIS A 398 -25.92 -25.58 -4.01
CA HIS A 398 -26.91 -24.53 -3.74
C HIS A 398 -28.29 -25.09 -3.26
N PRO A 399 -28.93 -26.07 -3.94
CA PRO A 399 -30.21 -26.62 -3.47
C PRO A 399 -30.09 -27.33 -2.11
N ILE A 400 -28.96 -28.01 -1.81
CA ILE A 400 -28.72 -28.69 -0.54
C ILE A 400 -28.58 -27.64 0.57
N LEU A 401 -27.77 -26.60 0.36
CA LEU A 401 -27.64 -25.51 1.32
C LEU A 401 -28.95 -24.78 1.56
N LYS A 402 -29.72 -24.50 0.51
CA LYS A 402 -31.04 -23.86 0.61
C LYS A 402 -32.03 -24.70 1.39
N ALA A 403 -32.00 -26.04 1.24
CA ALA A 403 -32.89 -26.96 1.95
C ALA A 403 -32.49 -27.15 3.44
N SER A 404 -31.28 -26.81 3.84
CA SER A 404 -30.77 -27.01 5.20
C SER A 404 -31.40 -26.13 6.28
N GLY A 405 -32.06 -25.01 5.89
CA GLY A 405 -32.60 -24.01 6.82
C GLY A 405 -31.54 -23.05 7.43
N LEU A 406 -30.31 -23.07 6.93
CA LEU A 406 -29.28 -22.09 7.27
C LEU A 406 -29.51 -20.77 6.54
N ASN A 407 -29.13 -19.64 7.17
CA ASN A 407 -29.08 -18.34 6.50
C ASN A 407 -27.76 -18.15 5.73
N THR A 408 -26.87 -19.14 5.76
CA THR A 408 -25.58 -19.15 5.06
C THR A 408 -25.78 -19.07 3.56
N VAL A 409 -25.02 -18.21 2.88
CA VAL A 409 -24.99 -18.10 1.43
C VAL A 409 -23.68 -18.63 0.87
N ILE A 410 -23.64 -18.98 -0.41
CA ILE A 410 -22.39 -19.41 -1.06
C ILE A 410 -21.51 -18.19 -1.30
N SER A 411 -20.22 -18.27 -0.95
CA SER A 411 -19.15 -17.41 -1.44
C SER A 411 -18.27 -18.15 -2.45
N ALA A 412 -17.79 -17.42 -3.47
CA ALA A 412 -16.89 -17.91 -4.52
C ALA A 412 -16.20 -16.69 -5.20
N SER A 413 -15.12 -16.81 -6.00
CA SER A 413 -14.48 -18.08 -6.37
C SER A 413 -13.24 -18.38 -5.51
N GLU A 414 -12.72 -17.44 -4.70
CA GLU A 414 -11.52 -17.59 -3.87
C GLU A 414 -10.25 -17.79 -4.70
N GLU A 415 -10.17 -17.17 -5.86
CA GLU A 415 -9.00 -17.30 -6.72
C GLU A 415 -7.78 -16.54 -6.19
N THR A 416 -6.58 -17.07 -6.46
CA THR A 416 -5.29 -16.54 -6.01
C THR A 416 -5.07 -15.07 -6.37
N ASP A 417 -5.61 -14.64 -7.51
CA ASP A 417 -5.54 -13.26 -7.96
C ASP A 417 -6.81 -12.78 -8.68
N ALA A 418 -6.95 -11.46 -8.73
CA ALA A 418 -8.11 -10.82 -9.31
C ALA A 418 -8.29 -11.09 -10.82
N ALA A 419 -7.21 -11.38 -11.56
CA ALA A 419 -7.33 -11.64 -13.01
C ALA A 419 -7.96 -13.02 -13.27
N GLN A 420 -7.62 -14.04 -12.47
CA GLN A 420 -8.30 -15.31 -12.53
C GLN A 420 -9.74 -15.18 -12.03
N SER A 421 -9.94 -14.42 -10.96
CA SER A 421 -11.27 -14.13 -10.41
C SER A 421 -12.22 -13.50 -11.44
N VAL A 422 -11.73 -12.63 -12.33
CA VAL A 422 -12.50 -12.06 -13.44
C VAL A 422 -12.94 -13.18 -14.42
N ARG A 423 -12.03 -14.08 -14.79
CA ARG A 423 -12.34 -15.19 -15.71
C ARG A 423 -13.39 -16.13 -15.13
N ASP A 424 -13.29 -16.43 -13.83
CA ASP A 424 -14.29 -17.26 -13.15
C ASP A 424 -15.65 -16.58 -13.11
N PHE A 425 -15.68 -15.28 -12.81
CA PHE A 425 -16.91 -14.49 -12.78
C PHE A 425 -17.62 -14.52 -14.14
N GLU A 426 -16.88 -14.27 -15.21
CA GLU A 426 -17.40 -14.35 -16.59
C GLU A 426 -17.85 -15.76 -16.94
N GLY A 427 -17.11 -16.79 -16.52
CA GLY A 427 -17.49 -18.20 -16.70
C GLY A 427 -18.78 -18.57 -15.96
N TYR A 428 -18.95 -18.11 -14.71
CA TYR A 428 -20.17 -18.32 -13.94
C TYR A 428 -21.35 -17.57 -14.56
N GLN A 429 -21.14 -16.35 -15.05
CA GLN A 429 -22.15 -15.58 -15.74
C GLN A 429 -22.61 -16.27 -17.02
N ALA A 430 -21.67 -16.74 -17.86
CA ALA A 430 -21.95 -17.46 -19.08
C ALA A 430 -22.70 -18.78 -18.85
N ALA A 431 -22.40 -19.48 -17.75
CA ALA A 431 -23.07 -20.72 -17.33
C ALA A 431 -24.41 -20.50 -16.59
N GLY A 432 -24.79 -19.24 -16.33
CA GLY A 432 -26.02 -18.88 -15.63
C GLY A 432 -26.06 -19.26 -14.14
N VAL A 433 -24.89 -19.45 -13.48
CA VAL A 433 -24.82 -19.85 -12.06
C VAL A 433 -24.50 -18.69 -11.13
N LEU A 434 -24.19 -17.52 -11.66
CA LEU A 434 -23.87 -16.34 -10.85
C LEU A 434 -24.97 -16.02 -9.79
N PRO A 435 -26.28 -16.16 -10.06
CA PRO A 435 -27.32 -15.96 -9.05
C PRO A 435 -27.32 -16.94 -7.86
N LEU A 436 -26.51 -18.03 -7.94
CA LEU A 436 -26.33 -18.97 -6.83
C LEU A 436 -25.32 -18.47 -5.81
N VAL A 437 -24.51 -17.46 -6.17
CA VAL A 437 -23.44 -16.89 -5.36
C VAL A 437 -23.96 -15.62 -4.67
N GLY A 438 -23.94 -15.61 -3.34
CA GLY A 438 -24.42 -14.48 -2.53
C GLY A 438 -23.31 -13.49 -2.14
N GLN A 439 -22.04 -13.89 -2.28
CA GLN A 439 -20.86 -13.08 -2.03
C GLN A 439 -19.72 -13.50 -2.95
N TRP A 440 -18.99 -12.54 -3.50
CA TRP A 440 -17.78 -12.80 -4.28
C TRP A 440 -16.55 -12.58 -3.42
N ASN A 441 -15.67 -13.57 -3.40
CA ASN A 441 -14.40 -13.57 -2.69
C ASN A 441 -13.24 -13.67 -3.68
N THR A 442 -12.20 -12.90 -3.47
CA THR A 442 -10.97 -12.93 -4.29
C THR A 442 -9.73 -12.72 -3.44
N HIS A 443 -8.61 -13.35 -3.81
CA HIS A 443 -7.30 -13.03 -3.25
C HIS A 443 -6.55 -12.05 -4.17
N THR A 444 -5.41 -11.50 -3.70
CA THR A 444 -4.67 -10.48 -4.44
C THR A 444 -3.15 -10.69 -4.40
N TYR A 445 -2.68 -11.93 -4.34
CA TYR A 445 -1.25 -12.22 -4.24
C TYR A 445 -0.41 -11.60 -5.35
N SER A 446 -0.90 -11.64 -6.62
CA SER A 446 -0.23 -11.05 -7.79
C SER A 446 -1.14 -10.12 -8.60
N ALA A 447 -2.22 -9.62 -8.01
CA ALA A 447 -3.23 -8.85 -8.72
C ALA A 447 -2.70 -7.51 -9.26
N THR A 448 -3.01 -7.22 -10.52
CA THR A 448 -2.76 -5.91 -11.14
C THR A 448 -3.85 -4.91 -10.78
N THR A 449 -3.57 -3.62 -10.90
CA THR A 449 -4.57 -2.54 -10.71
C THR A 449 -5.76 -2.69 -11.65
N GLN A 450 -5.50 -3.10 -12.90
CA GLN A 450 -6.53 -3.35 -13.90
C GLN A 450 -7.47 -4.48 -13.47
N ALA A 451 -6.93 -5.64 -13.08
CA ALA A 451 -7.73 -6.79 -12.65
C ALA A 451 -8.55 -6.48 -11.39
N ARG A 452 -7.96 -5.77 -10.41
CA ARG A 452 -8.69 -5.26 -9.23
C ARG A 452 -9.89 -4.41 -9.62
N SER A 453 -9.71 -3.47 -10.55
CA SER A 453 -10.78 -2.59 -11.02
C SER A 453 -11.86 -3.35 -11.80
N GLN A 454 -11.47 -4.38 -12.57
CA GLN A 454 -12.38 -5.20 -13.36
C GLN A 454 -13.30 -6.04 -12.48
N ILE A 455 -12.77 -6.78 -11.50
CA ILE A 455 -13.62 -7.56 -10.59
C ILE A 455 -14.56 -6.68 -9.77
N SER A 456 -14.07 -5.50 -9.34
CA SER A 456 -14.91 -4.48 -8.70
C SER A 456 -16.08 -4.04 -9.57
N ALA A 457 -15.85 -3.78 -10.86
CA ALA A 457 -16.87 -3.36 -11.80
C ALA A 457 -17.93 -4.44 -12.02
N LEU A 458 -17.50 -5.69 -12.20
CA LEU A 458 -18.38 -6.85 -12.40
C LEU A 458 -19.29 -7.10 -11.20
N CYS A 459 -18.71 -7.16 -10.00
CA CYS A 459 -19.49 -7.35 -8.77
C CYS A 459 -20.50 -6.21 -8.56
N LYS A 460 -20.09 -4.98 -8.83
CA LYS A 460 -20.96 -3.81 -8.66
C LYS A 460 -22.11 -3.80 -9.67
N GLU A 461 -21.87 -4.16 -10.93
CA GLU A 461 -22.90 -4.27 -11.96
C GLU A 461 -23.98 -5.28 -11.57
N GLN A 462 -23.57 -6.42 -11.00
CA GLN A 462 -24.46 -7.49 -10.58
C GLN A 462 -25.03 -7.33 -9.15
N GLY A 463 -24.59 -6.30 -8.42
CA GLY A 463 -25.02 -6.07 -7.04
C GLY A 463 -24.52 -7.13 -6.06
N ILE A 464 -23.42 -7.82 -6.38
CA ILE A 464 -22.83 -8.88 -5.54
C ILE A 464 -21.85 -8.25 -4.54
N ARG A 465 -21.97 -8.63 -3.27
CA ARG A 465 -21.04 -8.24 -2.21
C ARG A 465 -19.64 -8.77 -2.54
N LEU A 466 -18.61 -7.93 -2.40
CA LEU A 466 -17.23 -8.28 -2.73
C LEU A 466 -16.33 -8.19 -1.49
N TRP A 467 -15.63 -9.29 -1.16
CA TRP A 467 -14.55 -9.33 -0.18
C TRP A 467 -13.19 -9.56 -0.85
N MET A 468 -12.17 -8.91 -0.35
CA MET A 468 -10.80 -9.40 -0.48
C MET A 468 -10.58 -10.37 0.68
N SER A 469 -10.67 -11.68 0.38
CA SER A 469 -10.84 -12.72 1.38
C SER A 469 -9.53 -13.32 1.88
N GLU A 470 -8.41 -13.06 1.17
CA GLU A 470 -7.11 -13.56 1.58
C GLU A 470 -5.96 -12.85 0.86
N VAL A 471 -4.99 -12.37 1.62
CA VAL A 471 -3.65 -12.06 1.13
C VAL A 471 -2.67 -12.00 2.31
N GLY A 472 -1.45 -12.46 2.08
CA GLY A 472 -0.33 -12.38 3.02
C GLY A 472 0.94 -11.94 2.31
N SER A 473 2.02 -11.81 3.06
CA SER A 473 3.38 -11.50 2.63
C SER A 473 3.60 -10.37 1.62
N GLY A 474 4.29 -9.35 2.10
CA GLY A 474 4.97 -8.34 1.27
C GLY A 474 6.50 -8.46 1.35
N GLY A 475 7.00 -9.47 2.07
CA GLY A 475 8.40 -9.68 2.42
C GLY A 475 8.64 -9.55 3.93
N SER A 476 9.88 -9.85 4.37
CA SER A 476 10.27 -9.75 5.78
C SER A 476 10.69 -8.33 6.17
N GLY A 477 10.64 -8.05 7.47
CA GLY A 477 11.02 -6.75 8.06
C GLY A 477 10.05 -5.63 7.70
N ILE A 478 10.32 -4.44 8.20
CA ILE A 478 9.39 -3.31 8.04
C ILE A 478 9.13 -2.95 6.57
N ALA A 479 10.13 -3.03 5.70
CA ALA A 479 9.96 -2.75 4.28
C ALA A 479 8.98 -3.74 3.63
N GLY A 480 9.13 -5.03 3.91
CA GLY A 480 8.22 -6.07 3.43
C GLY A 480 6.82 -5.91 4.00
N ASN A 481 6.69 -5.59 5.27
CA ASN A 481 5.40 -5.38 5.93
C ASN A 481 4.68 -4.13 5.38
N LEU A 482 5.42 -3.06 5.03
CA LEU A 482 4.85 -1.89 4.35
C LEU A 482 4.45 -2.17 2.89
N ASN A 483 5.15 -3.08 2.19
CA ASN A 483 4.70 -3.55 0.87
C ASN A 483 3.35 -4.27 0.96
N LEU A 484 3.11 -5.04 2.02
CA LEU A 484 1.80 -5.65 2.25
C LEU A 484 0.74 -4.59 2.61
N ALA A 485 1.10 -3.55 3.37
CA ALA A 485 0.23 -2.41 3.61
C ALA A 485 -0.13 -1.65 2.31
N GLN A 486 0.82 -1.52 1.36
CA GLN A 486 0.54 -0.97 0.03
C GLN A 486 -0.46 -1.83 -0.75
N LYS A 487 -0.31 -3.17 -0.73
CA LYS A 487 -1.30 -4.08 -1.34
C LYS A 487 -2.70 -3.88 -0.74
N LEU A 488 -2.80 -3.77 0.59
CA LEU A 488 -4.05 -3.47 1.28
C LEU A 488 -4.65 -2.15 0.77
N MET A 489 -3.84 -1.08 0.67
CA MET A 489 -4.32 0.21 0.17
C MET A 489 -4.79 0.14 -1.27
N ASP A 490 -4.10 -0.63 -2.12
CA ASP A 490 -4.48 -0.84 -3.51
C ASP A 490 -5.78 -1.66 -3.63
N ASP A 491 -5.95 -2.68 -2.79
CA ASP A 491 -7.20 -3.44 -2.72
C ASP A 491 -8.37 -2.54 -2.33
N ILE A 492 -8.24 -1.75 -1.26
CA ILE A 492 -9.28 -0.80 -0.83
C ILE A 492 -9.60 0.23 -1.92
N ARG A 493 -8.59 0.68 -2.66
CA ARG A 493 -8.76 1.71 -3.70
C ARG A 493 -9.36 1.15 -4.99
N TYR A 494 -8.97 -0.01 -5.44
CA TYR A 494 -9.29 -0.52 -6.78
C TYR A 494 -10.29 -1.65 -6.79
N ILE A 495 -10.24 -2.60 -5.86
CA ILE A 495 -11.29 -3.61 -5.66
C ILE A 495 -12.51 -2.96 -5.02
N MET A 496 -12.29 -2.03 -4.09
CA MET A 496 -13.32 -1.44 -3.24
C MET A 496 -14.11 -2.53 -2.46
N PRO A 497 -13.44 -3.49 -1.80
CA PRO A 497 -14.10 -4.56 -1.09
C PRO A 497 -14.78 -4.01 0.17
N VAL A 498 -15.88 -4.61 0.57
CA VAL A 498 -16.51 -4.24 1.85
C VAL A 498 -15.83 -4.85 3.05
N ALA A 499 -15.00 -5.88 2.87
CA ALA A 499 -14.15 -6.46 3.90
C ALA A 499 -12.78 -6.86 3.35
N TRP A 500 -11.78 -6.84 4.22
CA TRP A 500 -10.41 -7.24 3.90
C TRP A 500 -9.89 -8.22 4.94
N VAL A 501 -9.36 -9.39 4.51
CA VAL A 501 -8.99 -10.52 5.38
C VAL A 501 -7.53 -10.89 5.18
N ASP A 502 -6.77 -10.90 6.28
CA ASP A 502 -5.36 -11.25 6.33
C ASP A 502 -5.11 -12.77 6.22
N TRP A 503 -3.96 -13.13 5.70
CA TRP A 503 -3.31 -14.43 5.79
C TRP A 503 -1.89 -14.24 6.30
N GLN A 504 -1.49 -14.68 7.54
CA GLN A 504 -2.24 -15.30 8.62
C GLN A 504 -1.82 -14.69 9.97
N TYR A 505 -2.39 -15.16 11.12
CA TYR A 505 -2.18 -14.54 12.42
C TYR A 505 -0.88 -14.98 13.11
N VAL A 506 -0.72 -16.27 13.42
CA VAL A 506 0.49 -16.82 14.07
C VAL A 506 1.21 -17.76 13.11
N GLU A 507 2.52 -17.59 12.95
CA GLU A 507 3.35 -18.44 12.11
C GLU A 507 4.76 -18.57 12.69
N GLU A 508 5.46 -19.64 12.30
CA GLU A 508 6.84 -19.92 12.68
C GLU A 508 7.84 -19.37 11.65
N GLY A 509 9.09 -19.26 12.05
CA GLY A 509 10.24 -19.10 11.17
C GLY A 509 10.59 -17.66 10.84
N ASN A 510 9.65 -16.80 10.45
CA ASN A 510 9.88 -15.40 10.11
C ASN A 510 8.62 -14.55 10.25
N ASP A 511 8.78 -13.23 10.17
CA ASP A 511 7.73 -12.21 10.26
C ASP A 511 6.97 -11.95 8.94
N GLN A 512 7.31 -12.66 7.89
CA GLN A 512 6.82 -12.41 6.53
C GLN A 512 5.33 -12.74 6.37
N TRP A 513 4.86 -13.80 7.05
CA TRP A 513 3.54 -14.39 6.85
C TRP A 513 2.62 -14.26 8.08
N CYS A 514 2.99 -13.45 9.06
CA CYS A 514 2.24 -13.39 10.32
C CYS A 514 2.15 -11.98 10.90
N LEU A 515 1.26 -11.82 11.87
CA LEU A 515 1.15 -10.67 12.76
C LEU A 515 1.78 -10.96 14.13
N VAL A 516 1.85 -12.25 14.47
CA VAL A 516 2.48 -12.78 15.68
C VAL A 516 3.41 -13.92 15.28
N GLN A 517 4.69 -13.80 15.58
CA GLN A 517 5.65 -14.89 15.37
C GLN A 517 5.61 -15.84 16.56
N GLY A 518 5.42 -17.13 16.27
CA GLY A 518 5.32 -18.19 17.25
C GLY A 518 6.43 -19.24 17.14
N ASP A 519 6.53 -20.07 18.18
CA ASP A 519 7.18 -21.38 18.17
C ASP A 519 6.14 -22.36 18.71
N PHE A 520 5.53 -23.15 17.83
CA PHE A 520 4.43 -24.04 18.19
C PHE A 520 4.84 -25.14 19.15
N THR A 521 6.11 -25.56 19.12
CA THR A 521 6.65 -26.61 20.01
C THR A 521 6.92 -26.06 21.41
N LYS A 522 7.57 -24.90 21.53
CA LYS A 522 7.86 -24.25 22.82
C LYS A 522 6.66 -23.46 23.37
N GLN A 523 5.67 -23.23 22.53
CA GLN A 523 4.50 -22.41 22.86
C GLN A 523 4.89 -21.00 23.33
N THR A 524 5.86 -20.38 22.64
CA THR A 524 6.26 -18.98 22.84
C THR A 524 5.83 -18.16 21.64
N TYR A 525 5.55 -16.88 21.86
CA TYR A 525 5.07 -16.01 20.80
C TYR A 525 5.31 -14.52 21.15
N HIS A 526 5.39 -13.70 20.13
CA HIS A 526 5.51 -12.26 20.26
C HIS A 526 4.93 -11.55 19.02
N LYS A 527 4.44 -10.33 19.21
CA LYS A 527 3.99 -9.46 18.11
C LYS A 527 5.17 -9.07 17.25
N VAL A 528 5.01 -9.12 15.92
CA VAL A 528 6.01 -8.61 14.98
C VAL A 528 5.57 -7.24 14.44
N LYS A 529 6.44 -6.56 13.71
CA LYS A 529 6.17 -5.21 13.20
C LYS A 529 4.88 -5.12 12.35
N ASN A 530 4.55 -6.19 11.62
CA ASN A 530 3.32 -6.29 10.86
C ASN A 530 2.05 -6.13 11.71
N TYR A 531 2.09 -6.54 13.00
CA TYR A 531 0.98 -6.36 13.94
C TYR A 531 0.67 -4.86 14.16
N SER A 532 1.68 -4.06 14.50
CA SER A 532 1.50 -2.61 14.71
C SER A 532 1.09 -1.89 13.42
N ILE A 533 1.63 -2.32 12.27
CA ILE A 533 1.21 -1.78 10.96
C ILE A 533 -0.27 -2.05 10.70
N ARG A 534 -0.78 -3.25 11.00
CA ARG A 534 -2.21 -3.56 10.86
C ARG A 534 -3.10 -2.73 11.78
N GLN A 535 -2.64 -2.45 13.00
CA GLN A 535 -3.38 -1.60 13.93
C GLN A 535 -3.61 -0.18 13.39
N HIS A 536 -2.74 0.36 12.53
CA HIS A 536 -2.95 1.66 11.88
C HIS A 536 -4.22 1.70 11.03
N PHE A 537 -4.65 0.57 10.50
CA PHE A 537 -5.90 0.46 9.77
C PHE A 537 -7.05 0.04 10.69
N SER A 538 -6.91 -1.09 11.36
CA SER A 538 -8.03 -1.79 11.98
C SER A 538 -8.59 -1.11 13.23
N LYS A 539 -7.75 -0.46 14.03
CA LYS A 539 -8.21 0.28 15.23
C LYS A 539 -8.97 1.55 14.87
N PHE A 540 -8.66 2.16 13.73
CA PHE A 540 -9.14 3.50 13.40
C PHE A 540 -10.20 3.51 12.30
N ILE A 541 -10.14 2.57 11.34
CA ILE A 541 -11.17 2.40 10.30
C ILE A 541 -12.02 1.19 10.69
N ARG A 542 -13.17 1.45 11.30
CA ARG A 542 -14.04 0.45 11.90
C ARG A 542 -15.22 0.08 10.98
N PRO A 543 -15.96 -1.01 11.27
CA PRO A 543 -17.19 -1.30 10.55
C PRO A 543 -18.16 -0.11 10.55
N GLY A 544 -18.79 0.13 9.40
CA GLY A 544 -19.67 1.27 9.16
C GLY A 544 -18.95 2.50 8.60
N TYR A 545 -17.62 2.62 8.72
CA TYR A 545 -16.86 3.71 8.10
C TYR A 545 -17.03 3.69 6.58
N THR A 546 -16.92 4.85 5.96
CA THR A 546 -16.94 5.01 4.50
C THR A 546 -15.59 5.49 4.03
N PHE A 547 -14.96 4.75 3.11
CA PHE A 547 -13.72 5.19 2.47
C PHE A 547 -13.96 6.40 1.57
N LEU A 548 -12.98 7.29 1.52
CA LEU A 548 -12.95 8.49 0.70
C LEU A 548 -11.87 8.38 -0.38
N THR A 549 -12.04 9.11 -1.46
CA THR A 549 -10.99 9.21 -2.48
C THR A 549 -9.90 10.16 -2.03
N SER A 550 -8.62 9.73 -2.07
CA SER A 550 -7.44 10.51 -1.70
C SER A 550 -6.59 10.65 -2.91
N LEU A 551 -6.59 10.87 -3.97
CA LEU A 551 -5.70 11.00 -5.16
C LEU A 551 -4.19 10.79 -4.89
N ASN A 552 -3.86 9.99 -3.88
CA ASN A 552 -2.48 9.65 -3.49
C ASN A 552 -2.36 8.15 -3.26
N GLY A 553 -1.46 7.48 -4.00
CA GLY A 553 -1.28 6.03 -3.97
C GLY A 553 -0.86 5.46 -2.62
N GLN A 554 -0.24 6.26 -1.77
CA GLN A 554 0.28 5.87 -0.45
C GLN A 554 -0.56 6.38 0.72
N THR A 555 -1.80 6.83 0.45
CA THR A 555 -2.71 7.38 1.47
C THR A 555 -4.11 6.79 1.32
N LEU A 556 -4.70 6.32 2.43
CA LEU A 556 -6.14 6.03 2.55
C LEU A 556 -6.81 7.08 3.43
N ALA A 557 -8.05 7.40 3.10
CA ALA A 557 -8.91 8.25 3.91
C ALA A 557 -10.26 7.55 4.15
N ALA A 558 -10.80 7.72 5.35
CA ALA A 558 -12.13 7.21 5.71
C ALA A 558 -12.80 8.16 6.69
N ARG A 559 -14.13 8.23 6.66
CA ARG A 559 -14.93 8.95 7.66
C ARG A 559 -15.78 7.98 8.47
N ASN A 560 -16.03 8.34 9.71
CA ASN A 560 -16.97 7.59 10.55
C ASN A 560 -18.43 7.77 10.07
N PRO A 561 -19.39 6.94 10.57
CA PRO A 561 -20.79 7.05 10.16
C PRO A 561 -21.44 8.41 10.51
N GLU A 562 -21.00 9.05 11.59
CA GLU A 562 -21.48 10.34 12.07
C GLU A 562 -21.01 11.52 11.21
N GLY A 563 -19.90 11.35 10.46
CA GLY A 563 -19.29 12.38 9.60
C GLY A 563 -18.45 13.42 10.36
N ASP A 564 -18.20 13.21 11.66
CA ASP A 564 -17.47 14.14 12.53
C ASP A 564 -16.01 13.76 12.78
N SER A 565 -15.54 12.65 12.16
CA SER A 565 -14.17 12.16 12.28
C SER A 565 -13.63 11.68 10.93
N LEU A 566 -12.51 12.27 10.52
CA LEU A 566 -11.73 11.86 9.35
C LEU A 566 -10.50 11.07 9.82
N ILE A 567 -10.32 9.89 9.26
CA ILE A 567 -9.11 9.07 9.43
C ILE A 567 -8.27 9.16 8.17
N ILE A 568 -6.98 9.46 8.34
CA ILE A 568 -5.98 9.40 7.26
C ILE A 568 -4.90 8.40 7.68
N VAL A 569 -4.67 7.37 6.87
CA VAL A 569 -3.55 6.44 7.01
C VAL A 569 -2.61 6.65 5.84
N ALA A 570 -1.34 6.95 6.11
CA ALA A 570 -0.33 7.15 5.07
C ALA A 570 0.91 6.31 5.34
N ILE A 571 1.50 5.74 4.28
CA ILE A 571 2.72 4.93 4.35
C ILE A 571 3.86 5.56 3.56
N ASN A 572 5.07 5.29 4.01
CA ASN A 572 6.29 5.50 3.23
C ASN A 572 7.05 4.17 3.14
N PRO A 573 6.87 3.37 2.09
CA PRO A 573 7.59 2.11 1.91
C PRO A 573 9.01 2.29 1.38
N ASN A 574 9.45 3.55 1.17
CA ASN A 574 10.73 3.87 0.58
C ASN A 574 11.79 4.16 1.65
N ALA A 575 13.06 4.04 1.26
CA ALA A 575 14.20 4.32 2.12
C ALA A 575 14.52 5.83 2.28
N LEU A 576 13.74 6.70 1.68
CA LEU A 576 13.88 8.15 1.78
C LEU A 576 12.66 8.76 2.46
N PRO A 577 12.81 9.83 3.23
CA PRO A 577 11.66 10.53 3.79
C PRO A 577 10.79 11.16 2.70
N VAL A 578 9.48 11.23 2.95
CA VAL A 578 8.52 11.92 2.08
C VAL A 578 7.77 12.98 2.88
N VAL A 579 7.34 14.05 2.21
CA VAL A 579 6.47 15.08 2.77
C VAL A 579 5.13 15.02 2.05
N HIS A 580 4.06 14.93 2.81
CA HIS A 580 2.70 14.96 2.28
C HIS A 580 1.98 16.24 2.72
N ARG A 581 1.16 16.79 1.83
CA ARG A 581 0.24 17.90 2.10
C ARG A 581 -1.17 17.45 1.75
N ALA A 582 -1.99 17.24 2.76
CA ALA A 582 -3.41 16.95 2.60
C ALA A 582 -4.20 18.26 2.64
N ASP A 583 -4.84 18.61 1.54
CA ASP A 583 -5.77 19.72 1.47
C ASP A 583 -7.15 19.27 1.97
N LEU A 584 -7.58 19.84 3.09
CA LEU A 584 -8.83 19.57 3.78
C LEU A 584 -9.82 20.74 3.64
N SER A 585 -9.69 21.56 2.60
CA SER A 585 -10.51 22.77 2.39
C SER A 585 -12.00 22.49 2.21
N PHE A 586 -12.36 21.24 1.88
CA PHE A 586 -13.75 20.78 1.80
C PHE A 586 -14.39 20.50 3.18
N TYR A 587 -13.67 20.70 4.26
CA TYR A 587 -14.22 20.70 5.61
C TYR A 587 -14.42 22.13 6.08
N GLU A 588 -15.56 22.42 6.73
CA GLU A 588 -15.90 23.75 7.28
C GLU A 588 -14.91 24.10 8.39
N SER A 589 -14.69 23.15 9.32
CA SER A 589 -13.78 23.33 10.43
C SER A 589 -13.02 22.03 10.76
N ILE A 590 -11.84 22.21 11.34
CA ILE A 590 -11.04 21.15 11.94
C ILE A 590 -10.85 21.53 13.41
N SER A 591 -11.49 20.77 14.29
CA SER A 591 -11.46 21.05 15.72
C SER A 591 -10.11 20.68 16.36
N ASN A 592 -9.82 21.29 17.49
CA ASN A 592 -8.69 20.90 18.33
C ASN A 592 -8.88 19.46 18.82
N GLY A 593 -7.81 18.64 18.77
CA GLY A 593 -7.87 17.23 19.19
C GLY A 593 -7.39 16.25 18.12
N LEU A 594 -6.80 16.76 17.02
CA LEU A 594 -6.10 15.92 16.04
C LEU A 594 -5.07 15.05 16.77
N THR A 595 -5.15 13.74 16.56
CA THR A 595 -4.19 12.74 17.06
C THR A 595 -3.41 12.16 15.88
N ALA A 596 -2.08 12.05 16.03
CA ALA A 596 -1.21 11.42 15.06
C ALA A 596 -0.40 10.31 15.74
N LEU A 597 -0.43 9.11 15.16
CA LEU A 597 0.29 7.94 15.64
C LEU A 597 1.17 7.39 14.53
N ARG A 598 2.41 7.02 14.85
CA ARG A 598 3.39 6.53 13.87
C ARG A 598 3.98 5.18 14.29
N SER A 599 4.23 4.33 13.29
CA SER A 599 5.10 3.16 13.42
C SER A 599 6.26 3.26 12.43
N SER A 600 7.45 2.83 12.89
CA SER A 600 8.68 2.76 12.10
C SER A 600 9.49 1.55 12.57
N GLU A 601 10.74 1.42 12.16
CA GLU A 601 11.61 0.35 12.69
C GLU A 601 11.66 0.36 14.24
N THR A 602 11.64 1.54 14.84
CA THR A 602 11.82 1.75 16.30
C THR A 602 10.56 2.21 17.04
N GLU A 603 9.46 2.45 16.32
CA GLU A 603 8.21 2.96 16.89
C GLU A 603 7.06 1.98 16.60
N ASP A 604 6.12 1.85 17.54
CA ASP A 604 4.86 1.09 17.39
C ASP A 604 3.70 1.95 17.90
N LEU A 605 2.83 2.40 17.01
CA LEU A 605 1.71 3.34 17.25
C LEU A 605 2.07 4.48 18.22
N SER A 606 3.27 5.00 18.07
CA SER A 606 3.79 6.06 18.96
C SER A 606 3.21 7.42 18.58
N PRO A 607 2.74 8.23 19.53
CA PRO A 607 2.32 9.60 19.26
C PRO A 607 3.44 10.41 18.60
N THR A 608 3.10 11.18 17.58
CA THR A 608 4.05 12.05 16.88
C THR A 608 3.46 13.44 16.69
N ALA A 609 4.33 14.43 16.62
CA ALA A 609 3.99 15.81 16.31
C ALA A 609 4.68 16.30 15.02
N ASP A 610 5.19 15.39 14.18
CA ASP A 610 5.87 15.70 12.92
C ASP A 610 4.86 16.12 11.83
N TYR A 611 3.99 17.06 12.17
CA TYR A 611 3.00 17.65 11.27
C TYR A 611 2.69 19.10 11.64
N THR A 612 2.18 19.84 10.67
CA THR A 612 1.53 21.14 10.88
C THR A 612 0.14 21.13 10.26
N LEU A 613 -0.78 21.90 10.84
CA LEU A 613 -2.11 22.14 10.29
C LEU A 613 -2.33 23.65 10.24
N GLU A 614 -2.30 24.21 9.05
CA GLU A 614 -2.45 25.65 8.80
C GLU A 614 -3.41 25.84 7.63
N ASP A 615 -4.40 26.70 7.78
CA ASP A 615 -5.41 27.00 6.74
C ASP A 615 -6.08 25.75 6.13
N ARG A 616 -6.32 24.72 6.96
CA ARG A 616 -6.86 23.39 6.56
C ARG A 616 -5.92 22.59 5.64
N ILE A 617 -4.66 22.93 5.56
CA ILE A 617 -3.61 22.12 4.94
C ILE A 617 -2.86 21.36 6.05
N LEU A 618 -2.99 20.05 6.05
CA LEU A 618 -2.23 19.17 6.93
C LEU A 618 -0.93 18.77 6.23
N THR A 619 0.19 19.32 6.69
CA THR A 619 1.53 18.97 6.19
C THR A 619 2.22 18.06 7.19
N TYR A 620 2.77 16.94 6.72
CA TYR A 620 3.48 15.99 7.59
C TYR A 620 4.63 15.30 6.86
N LYS A 621 5.68 14.97 7.64
CA LYS A 621 6.86 14.26 7.16
C LYS A 621 6.81 12.81 7.62
N LEU A 622 6.93 11.87 6.69
CA LEU A 622 7.12 10.45 6.97
C LEU A 622 8.59 10.09 6.81
N PRO A 623 9.26 9.60 7.86
CA PRO A 623 10.58 8.99 7.74
C PRO A 623 10.58 7.82 6.76
N ALA A 624 11.78 7.37 6.37
CA ALA A 624 11.92 6.13 5.62
C ALA A 624 11.23 4.97 6.35
N TYR A 625 10.60 4.09 5.61
CA TYR A 625 9.96 2.87 6.13
C TYR A 625 9.06 3.14 7.33
N SER A 626 8.03 3.94 7.16
CA SER A 626 7.10 4.30 8.23
C SER A 626 5.64 4.36 7.78
N ILE A 627 4.74 4.29 8.75
CA ILE A 627 3.30 4.46 8.59
C ILE A 627 2.80 5.44 9.66
N ILE A 628 1.84 6.29 9.30
CA ILE A 628 1.19 7.22 10.22
C ILE A 628 -0.33 7.14 10.07
N THR A 629 -1.02 7.29 11.19
CA THR A 629 -2.47 7.48 11.21
C THR A 629 -2.82 8.79 11.89
N PHE A 630 -3.66 9.58 11.23
CA PHE A 630 -4.30 10.75 11.80
C PHE A 630 -5.75 10.44 12.12
N VAL A 631 -6.20 10.85 13.32
CA VAL A 631 -7.62 10.93 13.71
C VAL A 631 -7.94 12.41 13.84
N ILE A 632 -8.78 12.92 12.97
CA ILE A 632 -9.02 14.35 12.79
C ILE A 632 -10.50 14.64 13.06
N PRO A 633 -10.85 15.34 14.16
CA PRO A 633 -12.21 15.84 14.36
C PRO A 633 -12.52 16.92 13.33
N VAL A 634 -13.60 16.73 12.57
CA VAL A 634 -13.95 17.58 11.43
C VAL A 634 -15.45 17.95 11.45
N GLU A 635 -15.79 19.03 10.74
CA GLU A 635 -17.15 19.37 10.33
C GLU A 635 -17.15 19.49 8.81
N GLU A 636 -18.01 18.73 8.14
CA GLU A 636 -18.11 18.77 6.69
C GLU A 636 -18.71 20.10 6.21
N SER A 637 -18.12 20.71 5.19
CA SER A 637 -18.68 21.91 4.60
C SER A 637 -19.96 21.60 3.83
N ALA A 638 -20.96 22.47 3.94
CA ALA A 638 -22.20 22.38 3.16
C ALA A 638 -21.94 22.46 1.63
N ASP A 639 -20.81 23.04 1.21
CA ASP A 639 -20.37 23.14 -0.18
C ASP A 639 -19.53 21.93 -0.65
N ALA A 640 -19.28 20.96 0.22
CA ALA A 640 -18.58 19.72 -0.10
C ALA A 640 -19.50 18.80 -0.90
N ASP A 641 -19.65 19.06 -2.19
CA ASP A 641 -20.34 18.16 -3.12
C ASP A 641 -19.40 17.67 -4.23
N ASN A 642 -19.82 16.64 -4.94
CA ASN A 642 -19.10 16.09 -6.10
C ASN A 642 -19.92 16.27 -7.41
N ALA A 643 -20.95 17.12 -7.40
CA ALA A 643 -21.69 17.43 -8.61
C ALA A 643 -20.79 18.18 -9.60
N ILE A 644 -20.85 17.79 -10.87
CA ILE A 644 -20.13 18.50 -11.93
C ILE A 644 -20.85 19.82 -12.17
N ARG A 645 -20.24 20.93 -11.76
CA ARG A 645 -20.77 22.29 -11.91
C ARG A 645 -19.97 23.06 -13.00
N PRO A 646 -20.66 23.73 -13.92
CA PRO A 646 -20.00 24.52 -14.96
C PRO A 646 -19.01 25.53 -14.39
N GLY A 647 -17.83 25.62 -14.99
CA GLY A 647 -16.82 26.60 -14.68
C GLY A 647 -15.97 26.35 -13.43
N LEU A 648 -16.32 25.35 -12.59
CA LEU A 648 -15.45 24.94 -11.49
C LEU A 648 -14.29 24.08 -11.99
N PRO A 649 -13.13 24.12 -11.32
CA PRO A 649 -11.95 23.33 -11.70
C PRO A 649 -12.02 21.89 -11.18
N TYR A 650 -11.62 20.94 -12.02
CA TYR A 650 -11.56 19.50 -11.70
C TYR A 650 -10.25 18.87 -12.15
N TRP A 651 -9.81 17.84 -11.40
CA TRP A 651 -8.98 16.79 -11.95
C TRP A 651 -9.87 15.70 -12.55
N ILE A 652 -9.44 15.14 -13.68
CA ILE A 652 -10.13 14.04 -14.37
C ILE A 652 -9.22 12.83 -14.27
N CYS A 653 -9.65 11.82 -13.54
CA CYS A 653 -8.84 10.66 -13.19
C CYS A 653 -9.48 9.36 -13.70
N PRO A 654 -8.72 8.40 -14.24
CA PRO A 654 -9.27 7.12 -14.66
C PRO A 654 -9.49 6.18 -13.46
N ARG A 655 -10.42 5.23 -13.62
CA ARG A 655 -10.76 4.25 -12.59
C ARG A 655 -9.58 3.39 -12.16
N ASN A 656 -8.72 2.99 -13.10
CA ASN A 656 -7.59 2.10 -12.87
C ASN A 656 -6.25 2.82 -12.60
N ALA A 657 -6.27 4.16 -12.46
CA ALA A 657 -5.11 4.98 -12.07
C ALA A 657 -5.56 6.21 -11.27
N ALA A 658 -6.18 5.98 -10.12
CA ALA A 658 -6.83 7.01 -9.31
C ALA A 658 -5.88 8.04 -8.69
N ASP A 659 -4.56 7.85 -8.79
CA ASP A 659 -3.50 8.75 -8.36
C ASP A 659 -2.89 9.59 -9.51
N GLN A 660 -3.50 9.51 -10.69
CA GLN A 660 -3.07 10.26 -11.87
C GLN A 660 -4.23 11.03 -12.50
N ALA A 661 -3.89 12.12 -13.19
CA ALA A 661 -4.87 13.00 -13.81
C ALA A 661 -4.57 13.25 -15.28
N LEU A 662 -5.62 13.56 -16.02
CA LEU A 662 -5.58 13.97 -17.42
C LEU A 662 -4.82 15.31 -17.55
N GLN A 663 -3.81 15.34 -18.42
CA GLN A 663 -2.99 16.51 -18.70
C GLN A 663 -2.88 16.77 -20.20
N ALA A 664 -3.05 18.02 -20.60
CA ALA A 664 -2.79 18.48 -21.98
C ALA A 664 -1.50 19.30 -22.01
N SER A 665 -0.44 18.77 -22.61
CA SER A 665 0.86 19.43 -22.69
C SER A 665 1.70 18.90 -23.85
N GLY A 666 2.50 19.76 -24.48
CA GLY A 666 3.42 19.38 -25.54
C GLY A 666 2.75 18.79 -26.78
N GLY A 667 1.52 19.20 -27.11
CA GLY A 667 0.73 18.73 -28.23
C GLY A 667 0.05 17.37 -28.01
N LYS A 668 0.04 16.86 -26.76
CA LYS A 668 -0.52 15.54 -26.39
C LYS A 668 -1.43 15.64 -25.18
N VAL A 669 -2.36 14.70 -25.09
CA VAL A 669 -3.17 14.44 -23.91
C VAL A 669 -2.70 13.14 -23.28
N THR A 670 -2.24 13.19 -22.01
CA THR A 670 -1.62 12.06 -21.34
C THR A 670 -2.08 11.98 -19.87
N LEU A 671 -1.86 10.82 -19.23
CA LEU A 671 -1.89 10.73 -17.77
C LEU A 671 -0.59 11.28 -17.18
N GLN A 672 -0.70 11.99 -16.07
CA GLN A 672 0.45 12.44 -15.31
C GLN A 672 0.14 12.37 -13.80
N PRO A 673 1.16 12.28 -12.94
CA PRO A 673 0.96 12.40 -11.49
C PRO A 673 0.21 13.68 -11.15
N LEU A 674 -0.64 13.60 -10.12
CA LEU A 674 -1.48 14.73 -9.72
C LEU A 674 -0.65 15.97 -9.43
N SER A 675 -1.09 17.11 -9.98
CA SER A 675 -0.53 18.42 -9.72
C SER A 675 -1.61 19.50 -9.80
N TYR A 676 -1.30 20.72 -9.33
CA TYR A 676 -2.15 21.90 -9.53
C TYR A 676 -1.78 22.69 -10.79
N ALA A 677 -1.02 22.07 -11.70
CA ALA A 677 -0.63 22.70 -12.94
C ALA A 677 -1.85 23.09 -13.79
N PRO A 678 -1.81 24.23 -14.48
CA PRO A 678 -2.92 24.65 -15.36
C PRO A 678 -3.32 23.61 -16.40
N GLU A 679 -2.35 22.80 -16.88
CA GLU A 679 -2.52 21.70 -17.84
C GLU A 679 -3.38 20.55 -17.32
N GLN A 680 -3.55 20.42 -15.97
CA GLN A 680 -4.39 19.42 -15.31
C GLN A 680 -5.67 20.02 -14.71
N THR A 681 -5.87 21.32 -14.77
CA THR A 681 -7.00 22.04 -14.16
C THR A 681 -8.11 22.19 -15.20
N TRP A 682 -9.09 21.30 -15.19
CA TRP A 682 -10.15 21.26 -16.21
C TRP A 682 -11.43 21.93 -15.75
N LYS A 683 -11.99 22.81 -16.58
CA LYS A 683 -13.31 23.44 -16.40
C LYS A 683 -14.25 22.94 -17.49
N LEU A 684 -15.44 22.54 -17.08
CA LEU A 684 -16.47 22.08 -17.98
C LEU A 684 -17.49 23.20 -18.21
N GLN A 685 -17.85 23.42 -19.47
CA GLN A 685 -18.94 24.35 -19.84
C GLN A 685 -19.98 23.61 -20.68
N PRO A 686 -21.27 23.75 -20.39
CA PRO A 686 -22.32 23.12 -21.20
C PRO A 686 -22.23 23.54 -22.66
N ASP A 687 -22.34 22.57 -23.56
CA ASP A 687 -22.38 22.76 -25.01
C ASP A 687 -23.36 21.74 -25.62
N GLY A 688 -24.53 22.23 -26.02
CA GLY A 688 -25.61 21.36 -26.50
C GLY A 688 -26.04 20.33 -25.44
N ASN A 689 -25.89 19.04 -25.76
CA ASN A 689 -26.15 17.92 -24.84
C ASN A 689 -24.88 17.44 -24.10
N GLY A 690 -23.75 18.11 -24.33
CA GLY A 690 -22.43 17.76 -23.78
C GLY A 690 -21.79 18.92 -23.04
N TYR A 691 -20.46 18.82 -22.96
CA TYR A 691 -19.61 19.82 -22.33
C TYR A 691 -18.34 20.05 -23.16
N THR A 692 -17.89 21.26 -23.24
CA THR A 692 -16.51 21.57 -23.60
C THR A 692 -15.62 21.48 -22.37
N PHE A 693 -14.39 21.00 -22.56
CA PHE A 693 -13.38 20.85 -21.49
C PHE A 693 -12.22 21.80 -21.77
N THR A 694 -12.08 22.84 -20.94
CA THR A 694 -11.00 23.83 -21.09
C THR A 694 -10.06 23.73 -19.90
N ASN A 695 -8.75 23.65 -20.14
CA ASN A 695 -7.77 23.62 -19.06
C ASN A 695 -7.41 25.05 -18.57
N GLY A 696 -6.54 25.16 -17.55
CA GLY A 696 -6.14 26.43 -16.97
C GLY A 696 -5.33 27.34 -17.90
N ASN A 697 -4.77 26.79 -18.98
CA ASN A 697 -4.07 27.57 -20.03
C ASN A 697 -5.03 28.09 -21.11
N GLY A 698 -6.28 27.64 -21.11
CA GLY A 698 -7.26 27.95 -22.15
C GLY A 698 -7.27 26.93 -23.30
N ASP A 699 -6.54 25.81 -23.19
CA ASP A 699 -6.58 24.74 -24.22
C ASP A 699 -7.88 23.95 -24.08
N ILE A 700 -8.53 23.68 -25.20
CA ILE A 700 -9.84 23.01 -25.28
C ILE A 700 -9.63 21.60 -25.85
N LEU A 701 -10.05 20.56 -25.13
CA LEU A 701 -10.00 19.18 -25.64
C LEU A 701 -10.77 19.06 -26.95
N THR A 702 -10.17 18.37 -27.91
CA THR A 702 -10.67 18.28 -29.29
C THR A 702 -10.55 16.87 -29.84
N ASP A 703 -11.60 16.38 -30.44
CA ASP A 703 -11.62 15.13 -31.22
C ASP A 703 -10.92 15.35 -32.56
N HIS A 704 -9.80 14.69 -32.78
CA HIS A 704 -9.04 14.71 -34.03
C HIS A 704 -9.26 13.45 -34.86
N SER A 705 -10.44 12.80 -34.74
CA SER A 705 -10.79 11.63 -35.57
C SER A 705 -10.46 11.84 -37.05
N PRO A 706 -10.07 10.78 -37.81
CA PRO A 706 -10.30 9.36 -37.50
C PRO A 706 -9.21 8.66 -36.72
N ASP A 707 -8.09 9.33 -36.44
CA ASP A 707 -6.97 8.72 -35.73
C ASP A 707 -7.32 8.47 -34.24
N TYR A 708 -6.49 7.67 -33.52
CA TYR A 708 -6.52 7.55 -32.07
C TYR A 708 -5.97 8.85 -31.48
N ALA A 709 -6.77 9.93 -31.57
CA ALA A 709 -6.28 11.25 -31.25
C ALA A 709 -7.32 12.08 -30.48
N LEU A 710 -7.23 12.02 -29.15
CA LEU A 710 -7.70 13.12 -28.33
C LEU A 710 -6.57 14.15 -28.29
N GLY A 711 -6.83 15.32 -28.86
CA GLY A 711 -5.91 16.46 -28.84
C GLY A 711 -6.50 17.65 -28.12
N TYR A 712 -5.90 18.80 -28.31
CA TYR A 712 -6.42 20.06 -27.81
C TYR A 712 -6.07 21.24 -28.74
N GLU A 713 -6.90 22.28 -28.68
CA GLU A 713 -6.77 23.48 -29.49
C GLU A 713 -6.95 24.73 -28.63
N THR A 714 -6.38 25.85 -29.06
CA THR A 714 -6.44 27.13 -28.33
C THR A 714 -7.64 27.99 -28.74
N SER A 715 -8.46 27.53 -29.67
CA SER A 715 -9.62 28.25 -30.18
C SER A 715 -10.82 27.32 -30.38
N PRO A 716 -12.06 27.83 -30.26
CA PRO A 716 -13.26 27.05 -30.49
C PRO A 716 -13.33 26.51 -31.91
N GLN A 717 -13.65 25.23 -32.07
CA GLN A 717 -13.88 24.55 -33.34
C GLN A 717 -14.81 23.34 -33.19
N ALA A 718 -15.13 22.66 -34.29
CA ALA A 718 -15.90 21.40 -34.23
C ALA A 718 -15.11 20.30 -33.51
N GLY A 719 -15.83 19.34 -32.89
CA GLY A 719 -15.24 18.19 -32.20
C GLY A 719 -14.78 18.49 -30.76
N GLN A 720 -15.27 19.57 -30.16
CA GLN A 720 -14.91 19.96 -28.79
C GLN A 720 -16.01 19.68 -27.75
N SER A 721 -17.15 19.11 -28.19
CA SER A 721 -18.25 18.74 -27.31
C SER A 721 -18.19 17.25 -26.98
N PHE A 722 -18.23 16.92 -25.69
CA PHE A 722 -18.21 15.56 -25.18
C PHE A 722 -19.36 15.33 -24.19
N THR A 723 -20.01 14.17 -24.26
CA THR A 723 -21.11 13.79 -23.39
C THR A 723 -20.60 13.04 -22.18
N LEU A 724 -21.27 13.21 -21.03
CA LEU A 724 -21.00 12.51 -19.79
C LEU A 724 -22.12 11.53 -19.50
N THR A 725 -21.83 10.23 -19.49
CA THR A 725 -22.79 9.20 -19.12
C THR A 725 -22.38 8.59 -17.78
N PRO A 726 -23.17 8.71 -16.72
CA PRO A 726 -22.84 8.09 -15.45
C PRO A 726 -22.89 6.55 -15.55
N ILE A 727 -21.88 5.88 -15.00
CA ILE A 727 -21.83 4.44 -14.80
C ILE A 727 -22.40 4.11 -13.43
N ASP A 728 -21.96 4.88 -12.46
CA ASP A 728 -22.44 4.85 -11.09
C ASP A 728 -22.29 6.23 -10.45
N ARG A 729 -22.39 6.33 -9.12
CA ARG A 729 -22.26 7.62 -8.42
C ARG A 729 -20.86 8.26 -8.48
N LEU A 730 -19.82 7.49 -8.86
CA LEU A 730 -18.43 7.95 -8.89
C LEU A 730 -17.89 8.03 -10.32
N PHE A 731 -18.19 7.06 -11.17
CA PHE A 731 -17.57 6.91 -12.48
C PHE A 731 -18.48 7.30 -13.64
N TYR A 732 -17.88 7.85 -14.68
CA TYR A 732 -18.52 8.32 -15.90
C TYR A 732 -17.80 7.76 -17.13
N LYS A 733 -18.56 7.60 -18.23
CA LYS A 733 -18.02 7.56 -19.59
C LYS A 733 -17.95 9.00 -20.11
N ILE A 734 -16.84 9.35 -20.74
CA ILE A 734 -16.68 10.62 -21.47
C ILE A 734 -16.67 10.24 -22.95
N MET A 735 -17.73 10.61 -23.68
CA MET A 735 -17.98 10.14 -25.04
C MET A 735 -17.93 11.31 -26.01
N THR A 736 -17.53 11.05 -27.28
CA THR A 736 -17.74 11.97 -28.38
C THR A 736 -19.23 12.34 -28.52
N GLU A 737 -19.55 13.47 -29.14
CA GLU A 737 -20.93 13.96 -29.26
C GLU A 737 -21.85 12.95 -29.98
N ASP A 738 -21.34 12.22 -30.97
CA ASP A 738 -22.05 11.17 -31.69
C ASP A 738 -22.18 9.85 -30.91
N GLY A 739 -21.52 9.75 -29.74
CA GLY A 739 -21.53 8.58 -28.86
C GLY A 739 -20.75 7.37 -29.41
N SER A 740 -19.95 7.52 -30.46
CA SER A 740 -19.23 6.41 -31.09
C SER A 740 -17.94 6.04 -30.37
N LYS A 741 -17.26 7.00 -29.76
CA LYS A 741 -15.96 6.79 -29.09
C LYS A 741 -15.97 7.34 -27.66
N ALA A 742 -15.12 6.79 -26.82
CA ALA A 742 -14.88 7.26 -25.45
C ALA A 742 -13.41 7.62 -25.23
N PHE A 743 -13.14 8.45 -24.20
CA PHE A 743 -11.78 8.63 -23.69
C PHE A 743 -11.22 7.28 -23.24
N ASP A 744 -10.04 6.95 -23.75
CA ASP A 744 -9.41 5.65 -23.65
C ASP A 744 -7.94 5.78 -23.29
N LEU A 745 -7.43 4.90 -22.43
CA LEU A 745 -6.01 4.78 -22.14
C LEU A 745 -5.34 3.83 -23.13
N GLU A 746 -4.34 4.34 -23.87
CA GLU A 746 -3.62 3.56 -24.88
C GLU A 746 -3.04 2.28 -24.29
N GLY A 747 -3.42 1.13 -24.91
CA GLY A 747 -2.96 -0.20 -24.48
C GLY A 747 -3.40 -0.61 -23.07
N GLU A 748 -4.45 0.04 -22.52
CA GLU A 748 -4.92 -0.17 -21.14
C GLU A 748 -3.88 0.17 -20.07
N HIS A 749 -2.80 0.86 -20.44
CA HIS A 749 -1.76 1.27 -19.51
C HIS A 749 -2.29 2.32 -18.50
N HIS A 750 -1.71 2.32 -17.30
CA HIS A 750 -2.15 3.18 -16.19
C HIS A 750 -0.97 3.90 -15.51
N THR A 751 0.14 4.07 -16.24
CA THR A 751 1.34 4.74 -15.76
C THR A 751 1.44 6.18 -16.28
N ALA A 752 2.25 7.00 -15.63
CA ALA A 752 2.55 8.34 -16.08
C ALA A 752 3.10 8.34 -17.53
N GLY A 753 2.64 9.27 -18.35
CA GLY A 753 2.99 9.36 -19.76
C GLY A 753 2.09 8.55 -20.70
N THR A 754 1.17 7.72 -20.20
CA THR A 754 0.20 7.00 -21.04
C THR A 754 -0.64 7.99 -21.84
N THR A 755 -0.70 7.80 -23.16
CA THR A 755 -1.55 8.61 -24.06
C THR A 755 -3.03 8.36 -23.75
N VAL A 756 -3.81 9.44 -23.73
CA VAL A 756 -5.26 9.36 -23.70
C VAL A 756 -5.78 9.67 -25.09
N GLY A 757 -6.56 8.75 -25.65
CA GLY A 757 -7.13 8.88 -27.00
C GLY A 757 -8.62 8.66 -27.01
N LEU A 758 -9.16 8.42 -28.21
CA LEU A 758 -10.57 8.12 -28.46
C LEU A 758 -10.71 6.75 -29.09
N TRP A 759 -11.46 5.85 -28.44
CA TRP A 759 -11.68 4.49 -28.94
C TRP A 759 -13.13 4.07 -28.79
N GLU A 760 -13.57 3.13 -29.63
CA GLU A 760 -14.93 2.57 -29.55
C GLU A 760 -15.21 2.05 -28.15
N TYR A 761 -16.30 2.51 -27.55
CA TYR A 761 -16.68 2.05 -26.21
C TYR A 761 -17.41 0.71 -26.30
N GLY A 762 -16.72 -0.37 -25.90
CA GLY A 762 -17.36 -1.65 -25.67
C GLY A 762 -18.34 -1.58 -24.49
N SER A 763 -19.41 -2.35 -24.52
CA SER A 763 -20.40 -2.41 -23.42
C SER A 763 -19.89 -3.16 -22.18
N ALA A 764 -18.70 -3.74 -22.21
CA ALA A 764 -18.15 -4.53 -21.11
C ALA A 764 -17.86 -3.65 -19.88
N PRO A 765 -18.36 -4.01 -18.69
CA PRO A 765 -18.05 -3.30 -17.44
C PRO A 765 -16.57 -3.34 -17.10
N THR A 766 -15.85 -4.33 -17.63
CA THR A 766 -14.40 -4.52 -17.46
C THR A 766 -13.53 -3.51 -18.20
N ALA A 767 -14.10 -2.65 -19.07
CA ALA A 767 -13.36 -1.57 -19.75
C ALA A 767 -13.02 -0.41 -18.78
N CYS A 768 -12.33 -0.70 -17.70
CA CYS A 768 -12.02 0.26 -16.61
C CYS A 768 -11.10 1.41 -17.05
N HIS A 769 -10.29 1.19 -18.09
CA HIS A 769 -9.43 2.17 -18.74
C HIS A 769 -10.20 3.25 -19.53
N ARG A 770 -11.53 3.13 -19.64
CA ARG A 770 -12.45 4.09 -20.27
C ARG A 770 -13.46 4.68 -19.29
N GLN A 771 -13.21 4.51 -17.99
CA GLN A 771 -14.10 4.98 -16.93
C GLN A 771 -13.37 6.01 -16.10
N TRP A 772 -14.00 7.17 -15.92
CA TRP A 772 -13.38 8.37 -15.37
C TRP A 772 -14.17 8.90 -14.19
N PHE A 773 -13.50 9.53 -13.25
CA PHE A 773 -14.15 10.31 -12.21
C PHE A 773 -13.56 11.72 -12.14
N PHE A 774 -14.36 12.62 -11.59
CA PHE A 774 -14.02 14.01 -11.44
C PHE A 774 -13.79 14.32 -9.98
N MET A 775 -12.66 14.92 -9.65
CA MET A 775 -12.37 15.44 -8.32
C MET A 775 -12.32 16.96 -8.43
N ARG A 776 -13.23 17.65 -7.76
CA ARG A 776 -13.21 19.11 -7.67
C ARG A 776 -11.91 19.57 -7.04
N GLN A 777 -11.27 20.57 -7.64
CA GLN A 777 -10.14 21.25 -7.02
C GLN A 777 -10.65 22.26 -5.99
N PRO A 778 -9.97 22.41 -4.84
CA PRO A 778 -10.37 23.39 -3.84
C PRO A 778 -10.14 24.82 -4.33
N ASP A 779 -10.94 25.75 -3.80
CA ASP A 779 -10.86 27.18 -4.15
C ASP A 779 -9.61 27.86 -3.55
N SER A 780 -8.90 27.19 -2.61
CA SER A 780 -7.69 27.66 -1.95
C SER A 780 -6.48 27.86 -2.89
N GLY A 781 -6.56 27.37 -4.13
CA GLY A 781 -5.44 27.43 -5.08
C GLY A 781 -4.37 26.39 -4.79
N ASN A 782 -3.19 26.57 -5.42
CA ASN A 782 -2.07 25.63 -5.26
C ASN A 782 -1.45 25.73 -3.85
N PRO A 783 -1.55 24.71 -2.98
CA PRO A 783 -0.88 24.73 -1.68
C PRO A 783 0.66 24.75 -1.78
N ASP A 784 1.25 24.42 -2.94
CA ASP A 784 2.69 24.59 -3.20
C ASP A 784 3.11 26.06 -3.34
N ALA A 785 2.16 26.99 -3.51
CA ALA A 785 2.42 28.43 -3.51
C ALA A 785 2.63 29.00 -2.09
N VAL A 786 2.36 28.22 -1.05
CA VAL A 786 2.69 28.58 0.33
C VAL A 786 4.20 28.46 0.52
N PRO A 787 4.92 29.50 0.99
CA PRO A 787 6.37 29.45 1.21
C PRO A 787 6.73 28.23 2.04
N GLY A 788 7.77 27.51 1.61
CA GLY A 788 8.16 26.23 2.17
C GLY A 788 8.29 26.28 3.69
N ILE A 789 7.49 25.47 4.38
CA ILE A 789 7.61 25.26 5.82
C ILE A 789 8.88 24.44 6.03
N SER A 790 9.95 25.06 6.53
CA SER A 790 11.07 24.31 7.06
C SER A 790 10.62 23.70 8.39
N PHE A 791 10.58 22.39 8.48
CA PHE A 791 10.48 21.73 9.78
C PHE A 791 11.74 22.09 10.58
N PRO A 792 11.62 22.57 11.82
CA PRO A 792 12.79 22.82 12.64
C PRO A 792 13.56 21.50 12.79
N ASP A 793 14.86 21.54 12.59
CA ASP A 793 15.74 20.43 12.94
C ASP A 793 15.47 19.98 14.38
N ASP A 794 15.52 18.67 14.59
CA ASP A 794 15.33 18.00 15.88
C ASP A 794 16.46 18.41 16.85
N THR A 795 16.40 19.66 17.31
CA THR A 795 17.22 20.10 18.43
C THR A 795 16.43 19.77 19.69
N SER A 796 16.72 18.63 20.27
CA SER A 796 16.18 18.10 21.52
C SER A 796 16.48 18.98 22.73
N ARG A 797 16.04 20.23 22.72
CA ARG A 797 16.01 21.05 23.94
C ARG A 797 14.68 20.79 24.65
N PRO A 798 14.71 20.28 25.89
CA PRO A 798 13.47 20.05 26.62
C PRO A 798 12.71 21.38 26.76
N LEU A 799 11.47 21.44 26.29
CA LEU A 799 10.59 22.61 26.47
C LEU A 799 10.08 22.74 27.89
N PHE A 800 10.07 21.63 28.64
CA PHE A 800 9.59 21.54 30.01
C PHE A 800 10.52 20.70 30.83
N ARG A 801 10.58 21.00 32.12
CA ARG A 801 11.06 20.10 33.16
C ARG A 801 9.85 19.43 33.80
N LEU A 802 9.77 18.10 33.67
CA LEU A 802 8.69 17.32 34.29
C LEU A 802 9.11 16.72 35.59
N THR A 803 8.28 16.89 36.62
CA THR A 803 8.50 16.36 37.96
C THR A 803 7.22 15.75 38.51
N CYS A 804 7.29 14.57 39.13
CA CYS A 804 6.15 14.00 39.85
C CYS A 804 6.20 14.46 41.31
N GLU A 805 5.18 15.19 41.73
CA GLU A 805 5.00 15.65 43.11
C GLU A 805 4.15 14.63 43.92
N PRO A 806 4.27 14.60 45.27
CA PRO A 806 3.39 13.77 46.12
C PRO A 806 1.91 14.01 45.83
N GLY A 807 1.12 12.94 45.88
CA GLY A 807 -0.32 12.99 45.57
C GLY A 807 -0.63 12.81 44.06
N ASN A 808 0.28 12.21 43.30
CA ASN A 808 0.12 11.92 41.88
C ASN A 808 -0.07 13.17 41.00
N ILE A 809 0.65 14.22 41.34
CA ILE A 809 0.60 15.49 40.61
C ILE A 809 1.80 15.56 39.66
N LEU A 810 1.52 15.67 38.34
CA LEU A 810 2.53 16.02 37.36
C LEU A 810 2.72 17.54 37.38
N ARG A 811 3.93 17.96 37.66
CA ARG A 811 4.38 19.35 37.54
C ARG A 811 5.19 19.50 36.26
N ALA A 812 4.81 20.46 35.42
CA ALA A 812 5.52 20.85 34.22
C ALA A 812 6.01 22.31 34.35
N ASP A 813 7.31 22.48 34.48
CA ASP A 813 7.95 23.81 34.54
C ASP A 813 8.41 24.17 33.11
N LYS A 814 7.96 25.29 32.60
CA LYS A 814 8.30 25.79 31.27
C LYS A 814 9.77 26.24 31.24
N LEU A 815 10.53 25.81 30.24
CA LEU A 815 11.94 26.16 30.04
C LEU A 815 12.18 27.05 28.79
N SER A 816 11.10 27.48 28.12
CA SER A 816 11.13 28.30 26.90
C SER A 816 10.42 29.63 27.14
N ASP A 817 10.94 30.73 26.59
CA ASP A 817 10.32 32.06 26.70
C ASP A 817 9.08 32.22 25.77
N THR A 818 8.87 31.28 24.83
CA THR A 818 7.73 31.32 23.93
C THR A 818 6.54 30.52 24.48
N PRO A 819 5.28 30.88 24.17
CA PRO A 819 4.12 30.07 24.52
C PRO A 819 4.26 28.65 23.99
N CYS A 820 4.04 27.66 24.88
CA CYS A 820 4.17 26.23 24.57
C CYS A 820 2.84 25.52 24.79
N ARG A 821 2.42 24.67 23.87
CA ARG A 821 1.28 23.78 24.04
C ARG A 821 1.74 22.49 24.71
N LEU A 822 1.12 22.11 25.82
CA LEU A 822 1.38 20.88 26.54
C LEU A 822 0.19 19.92 26.37
N GLY A 823 0.45 18.67 25.99
CA GLY A 823 -0.53 17.59 25.91
C GLY A 823 -0.10 16.41 26.79
N ILE A 824 -1.05 15.75 27.46
CA ILE A 824 -0.86 14.54 28.24
C ILE A 824 -1.79 13.47 27.69
N TYR A 825 -1.22 12.30 27.38
CA TYR A 825 -1.92 11.20 26.73
C TYR A 825 -1.76 9.90 27.51
N ALA A 826 -2.79 9.05 27.48
CA ALA A 826 -2.66 7.66 27.90
C ALA A 826 -1.76 6.89 26.92
N PRO A 827 -1.16 5.74 27.31
CA PRO A 827 -0.38 4.89 26.39
C PRO A 827 -1.18 4.38 25.19
N SER A 828 -2.50 4.30 25.35
CA SER A 828 -3.45 3.96 24.28
C SER A 828 -3.64 5.09 23.24
N GLY A 829 -2.94 6.22 23.40
CA GLY A 829 -3.13 7.43 22.57
C GLY A 829 -4.33 8.28 22.96
N GLY A 830 -5.13 7.84 23.95
CA GLY A 830 -6.27 8.62 24.45
C GLY A 830 -5.81 9.93 25.09
N TYR A 831 -6.45 11.00 24.70
CA TYR A 831 -6.20 12.34 25.21
C TYR A 831 -6.69 12.46 26.67
N ILE A 832 -5.86 12.99 27.57
CA ILE A 832 -6.18 13.20 28.98
C ILE A 832 -6.24 14.69 29.31
N TYR A 833 -5.26 15.48 28.85
CA TYR A 833 -5.16 16.90 29.18
C TYR A 833 -4.37 17.67 28.13
N GLN A 834 -4.84 18.87 27.76
CA GLN A 834 -4.09 19.80 26.91
C GLN A 834 -4.31 21.24 27.36
N THR A 835 -3.26 22.03 27.28
CA THR A 835 -3.34 23.48 27.52
C THR A 835 -2.23 24.23 26.80
N LEU A 836 -2.46 25.51 26.58
CA LEU A 836 -1.41 26.44 26.19
C LEU A 836 -0.75 26.97 27.47
N LEU A 837 0.51 26.61 27.71
CA LEU A 837 1.25 27.12 28.84
C LEU A 837 1.65 28.57 28.53
N GLN A 838 0.97 29.48 29.21
CA GLN A 838 1.33 30.91 29.25
C GLN A 838 2.16 31.22 30.51
N ASP A 839 1.88 30.52 31.60
CA ASP A 839 2.56 30.66 32.90
C ASP A 839 3.79 29.73 33.01
N GLU A 840 4.69 30.01 33.94
CA GLU A 840 5.95 29.28 34.08
C GLU A 840 5.80 27.85 34.61
N THR A 841 4.71 27.50 35.28
CA THR A 841 4.47 26.18 35.90
C THR A 841 3.01 25.76 35.81
N LEU A 842 2.81 24.49 35.39
CA LEU A 842 1.51 23.81 35.41
C LEU A 842 1.55 22.60 36.36
N ARG A 843 0.45 22.36 37.08
CA ARG A 843 0.25 21.15 37.91
C ARG A 843 -1.01 20.43 37.50
N VAL A 844 -0.87 19.14 37.12
CA VAL A 844 -1.98 18.28 36.67
C VAL A 844 -2.09 17.04 37.56
N PRO A 845 -3.19 16.82 38.28
CA PRO A 845 -3.39 15.57 39.00
C PRO A 845 -3.69 14.43 38.04
N LEU A 846 -2.98 13.30 38.18
CA LEU A 846 -3.11 12.12 37.33
C LEU A 846 -3.35 10.89 38.21
N HIS A 847 -4.06 9.88 37.69
CA HIS A 847 -4.13 8.56 38.34
C HIS A 847 -2.78 7.81 38.21
N PRO A 848 -2.49 6.80 39.06
CA PRO A 848 -1.32 5.96 38.85
C PRO A 848 -1.33 5.33 37.44
N GLY A 849 -0.21 5.37 36.73
CA GLY A 849 -0.14 4.86 35.38
C GLY A 849 1.05 5.41 34.56
N ILE A 850 1.13 4.97 33.33
CA ILE A 850 2.09 5.47 32.32
C ILE A 850 1.40 6.57 31.52
N TYR A 851 2.11 7.64 31.22
CA TYR A 851 1.61 8.76 30.43
C TYR A 851 2.66 9.25 29.45
N ILE A 852 2.21 9.76 28.32
CA ILE A 852 3.05 10.44 27.35
C ILE A 852 2.77 11.94 27.46
N VAL A 853 3.80 12.70 27.74
CA VAL A 853 3.73 14.17 27.79
C VAL A 853 4.39 14.74 26.55
N SER A 854 3.64 15.54 25.81
CA SER A 854 4.09 16.20 24.59
C SER A 854 4.08 17.72 24.79
N GLY A 855 5.10 18.39 24.27
CA GLY A 855 5.19 19.85 24.26
C GLY A 855 5.57 20.40 22.90
N ILE A 856 4.90 21.47 22.48
CA ILE A 856 5.14 22.14 21.19
C ILE A 856 5.24 23.64 21.41
N SER A 857 6.29 24.26 20.85
CA SER A 857 6.42 25.72 20.71
C SER A 857 6.66 26.07 19.23
N ARG A 858 6.75 27.35 18.92
CA ARG A 858 7.10 27.82 17.57
C ARG A 858 8.48 27.34 17.07
N SER A 859 9.38 27.00 17.95
CA SER A 859 10.80 26.71 17.64
C SER A 859 11.30 25.35 18.18
N ALA A 860 10.50 24.59 18.92
CA ALA A 860 10.94 23.32 19.49
C ALA A 860 9.76 22.39 19.84
N ARG A 861 10.04 21.09 19.89
CA ARG A 861 9.11 20.03 20.30
C ARG A 861 9.75 19.16 21.37
N PHE A 862 8.92 18.54 22.21
CA PHE A 862 9.35 17.72 23.30
C PHE A 862 8.37 16.58 23.55
N HIS A 863 8.89 15.38 23.74
CA HIS A 863 8.12 14.21 24.15
C HIS A 863 8.84 13.51 25.31
N GLN A 864 8.10 13.10 26.30
CA GLN A 864 8.62 12.30 27.40
C GLN A 864 7.56 11.34 27.93
N THR A 865 7.94 10.08 28.07
CA THR A 865 7.13 9.10 28.81
C THR A 865 7.39 9.27 30.29
N ILE A 866 6.32 9.37 31.08
CA ILE A 866 6.38 9.47 32.55
C ILE A 866 5.61 8.33 33.18
N PHE A 867 6.03 7.99 34.39
CA PHE A 867 5.36 7.00 35.21
C PHE A 867 4.90 7.66 36.53
N ILE A 868 3.59 7.66 36.76
CA ILE A 868 2.95 8.12 38.00
C ILE A 868 2.71 6.88 38.89
N LYS A 869 3.31 6.84 40.07
CA LYS A 869 3.22 5.69 40.98
C LYS A 869 1.96 5.70 41.80
#